data_8e5736bba07579c59953131b9fa11a74
#
_entry.id   8e5736bba07579c59953131b9fa11a74
#
_cell.length_a   1.000
_cell.length_b   1.000
_cell.length_c   1.000
_cell.angle_alpha   90.00
_cell.angle_beta   90.00
_cell.angle_gamma   90.00
#
_symmetry.space_group_name_H-M   'P 1'
#
loop_
_entity.id
_entity.type
_entity.pdbx_description
1 polymer ?
#
loop_
_entity_poly.entity_id
_entity_poly.type
_entity_poly.pdbx_seq_one_letter_code
_entity_poly.pdbx_strand_id
1 'polypeptide(L)'
;MQIDYKEAYEKEHQKNAALAERVAALEDANSDLQFKIDRIKNNPVWKASKPARDVMHAAIRQVDRLRNCGGVRGFFAKLDYKKREKEAMKQFGTESFPNEAQAKAERETVFAYMPQISILVPLYNTDETMLKEMIDSVLYQTYENWQLCLADGSDAAHAYVEEICAQYIAREGAKNRIAYRRLEKNEGISGNTNQCYKMAAGEYIGLFDHDDILHPSVLFEYVKAINEQGADYLYCDETTFQSGDINHMLTMHFKPDYAPDNLRANNYICHFSVFKRTLLEGTELFRSKFDGSQDHDMILRLTDRAEKVVHIPRLMYYWRCHPASVASNIGAKTYAIDAARGAVADHLRSHGYDNFKITSTRAFETIFKIRYEINGNPKISIVIANKDHAVDLKRCIRSIYEKSTYENWEIIVVENNSTEDSTWAYYKELTGKDVKAEAAQRDATYAGSVSADGKVRVVVYETNGTFNYSAVNNFGASFAAGEYILLLNNDTEVITVNWLEELLMYAQREDVGAVGGKLYYPDKTIQHAGVVLALGAHRTAGHSHYKQPKANLGYMGRLCYAQNVSAVTGACLMVKKALFDEVGGLEESFAISLNDVDFCLKLRAKGYLNVFTPFAECFHYESISRGLDDQGEKAERYNRESEQFRTKWKEVLDAGDPYYNPNFSLDRSDFSLKIQG
;
A
#
# COMPACT_ATOMS: atom_id res chain seq x y z
N MET A 1 17.56 20.24 -40.26
CA MET A 1 17.68 18.77 -40.18
C MET A 1 16.29 18.19 -40.40
N GLN A 2 15.98 17.79 -41.64
CA GLN A 2 14.74 17.05 -41.91
C GLN A 2 14.96 15.65 -41.39
N ILE A 3 14.22 15.30 -40.35
CA ILE A 3 14.15 13.89 -39.86
C ILE A 3 13.44 13.11 -40.98
N ASP A 4 14.11 12.09 -41.50
CA ASP A 4 13.52 11.23 -42.52
C ASP A 4 12.49 10.31 -41.83
N TYR A 5 11.26 10.82 -41.75
CA TYR A 5 10.11 10.10 -41.21
C TYR A 5 9.87 8.74 -41.82
N LYS A 6 10.36 8.54 -43.07
CA LYS A 6 10.22 7.28 -43.81
C LYS A 6 11.14 6.21 -43.21
N GLU A 7 12.38 6.55 -42.89
CA GLU A 7 13.35 5.60 -42.31
C GLU A 7 12.95 5.22 -40.87
N ALA A 8 12.43 6.17 -40.09
CA ALA A 8 11.91 5.91 -38.75
C ALA A 8 10.67 5.00 -38.80
N TYR A 9 9.74 5.23 -39.74
CA TYR A 9 8.56 4.42 -39.93
C TYR A 9 8.91 2.99 -40.39
N GLU A 10 9.88 2.84 -41.31
CA GLU A 10 10.32 1.52 -41.79
C GLU A 10 11.00 0.72 -40.68
N LYS A 11 11.82 1.36 -39.80
CA LYS A 11 12.40 0.73 -38.62
C LYS A 11 11.34 0.29 -37.58
N GLU A 12 10.35 1.11 -37.37
CA GLU A 12 9.27 0.79 -36.42
C GLU A 12 8.37 -0.33 -36.99
N HIS A 13 8.11 -0.32 -38.27
CA HIS A 13 7.36 -1.36 -38.95
C HIS A 13 8.10 -2.72 -38.93
N GLN A 14 9.44 -2.72 -39.10
CA GLN A 14 10.28 -3.91 -38.99
C GLN A 14 10.31 -4.44 -37.55
N LYS A 15 10.37 -3.54 -36.55
CA LYS A 15 10.34 -3.91 -35.14
C LYS A 15 8.98 -4.52 -34.74
N ASN A 16 7.90 -3.98 -35.26
CA ASN A 16 6.56 -4.49 -35.01
C ASN A 16 6.33 -5.83 -35.72
N ALA A 17 6.85 -6.03 -36.92
CA ALA A 17 6.82 -7.31 -37.59
C ALA A 17 7.60 -8.40 -36.85
N ALA A 18 8.82 -8.09 -36.35
CA ALA A 18 9.61 -9.02 -35.57
C ALA A 18 8.96 -9.34 -34.19
N LEU A 19 8.26 -8.38 -33.60
CA LEU A 19 7.46 -8.60 -32.38
C LEU A 19 6.26 -9.50 -32.66
N ALA A 20 5.56 -9.32 -33.76
CA ALA A 20 4.44 -10.16 -34.18
C ALA A 20 4.88 -11.61 -34.44
N GLU A 21 6.01 -11.82 -35.14
CA GLU A 21 6.61 -13.15 -35.32
C GLU A 21 6.97 -13.81 -33.97
N ARG A 22 7.53 -13.05 -33.04
CA ARG A 22 7.90 -13.55 -31.71
C ARG A 22 6.68 -13.90 -30.87
N VAL A 23 5.60 -13.12 -30.95
CA VAL A 23 4.31 -13.42 -30.32
C VAL A 23 3.72 -14.70 -30.90
N ALA A 24 3.66 -14.84 -32.22
CA ALA A 24 3.17 -16.04 -32.87
C ALA A 24 3.97 -17.29 -32.50
N ALA A 25 5.31 -17.19 -32.45
CA ALA A 25 6.17 -18.29 -32.02
C ALA A 25 5.96 -18.69 -30.53
N LEU A 26 5.66 -17.72 -29.66
CA LEU A 26 5.33 -17.97 -28.25
C LEU A 26 3.93 -18.57 -28.08
N GLU A 27 2.97 -18.18 -28.91
CA GLU A 27 1.62 -18.74 -28.92
C GLU A 27 1.65 -20.20 -29.41
N ASP A 28 2.43 -20.51 -30.45
CA ASP A 28 2.64 -21.88 -30.94
C ASP A 28 3.34 -22.75 -29.87
N ALA A 29 4.38 -22.24 -29.24
CA ALA A 29 5.07 -22.95 -28.15
C ALA A 29 4.16 -23.20 -26.94
N ASN A 30 3.30 -22.23 -26.60
CA ASN A 30 2.34 -22.37 -25.51
C ASN A 30 1.24 -23.39 -25.86
N SER A 31 0.76 -23.39 -27.12
CA SER A 31 -0.19 -24.36 -27.62
C SER A 31 0.39 -25.78 -27.60
N ASP A 32 1.65 -25.97 -28.03
CA ASP A 32 2.35 -27.26 -27.98
C ASP A 32 2.57 -27.76 -26.54
N LEU A 33 2.93 -26.86 -25.63
CA LEU A 33 3.02 -27.16 -24.20
C LEU A 33 1.67 -27.55 -23.61
N GLN A 34 0.61 -26.86 -23.96
CA GLN A 34 -0.74 -27.17 -23.50
C GLN A 34 -1.20 -28.53 -24.01
N PHE A 35 -0.95 -28.84 -25.29
CA PHE A 35 -1.22 -30.15 -25.86
C PHE A 35 -0.44 -31.27 -25.14
N LYS A 36 0.83 -31.06 -24.83
CA LYS A 36 1.64 -32.02 -24.07
C LYS A 36 1.10 -32.25 -22.65
N ILE A 37 0.68 -31.15 -21.98
CA ILE A 37 0.06 -31.20 -20.65
C ILE A 37 -1.26 -32.00 -20.70
N ASP A 38 -2.09 -31.73 -21.69
CA ASP A 38 -3.39 -32.40 -21.83
C ASP A 38 -3.22 -33.89 -22.17
N ARG A 39 -2.22 -34.23 -23.00
CA ARG A 39 -1.84 -35.62 -23.27
C ARG A 39 -1.38 -36.34 -22.01
N ILE A 40 -0.57 -35.70 -21.16
CA ILE A 40 -0.15 -36.24 -19.87
C ILE A 40 -1.36 -36.42 -18.94
N LYS A 41 -2.19 -35.39 -18.80
CA LYS A 41 -3.39 -35.43 -17.93
C LYS A 41 -4.41 -36.49 -18.37
N ASN A 42 -4.49 -36.78 -19.66
CA ASN A 42 -5.41 -37.76 -20.23
C ASN A 42 -4.84 -39.19 -20.26
N ASN A 43 -3.57 -39.38 -19.95
CA ASN A 43 -2.97 -40.72 -19.87
C ASN A 43 -3.65 -41.56 -18.76
N PRO A 44 -4.10 -42.80 -19.06
CA PRO A 44 -4.76 -43.65 -18.07
C PRO A 44 -3.92 -43.94 -16.82
N VAL A 45 -2.59 -44.12 -16.97
CA VAL A 45 -1.65 -44.31 -15.85
C VAL A 45 -1.56 -43.06 -14.99
N TRP A 46 -1.57 -41.88 -15.61
CA TRP A 46 -1.61 -40.61 -14.90
C TRP A 46 -2.91 -40.43 -14.11
N LYS A 47 -4.05 -40.78 -14.69
CA LYS A 47 -5.37 -40.76 -14.00
C LYS A 47 -5.44 -41.75 -12.87
N ALA A 48 -4.97 -43.00 -13.08
CA ALA A 48 -4.96 -44.06 -12.06
C ALA A 48 -4.02 -43.73 -10.89
N SER A 49 -2.94 -42.99 -11.11
CA SER A 49 -2.00 -42.59 -10.04
C SER A 49 -2.43 -41.32 -9.27
N LYS A 50 -3.59 -40.74 -9.58
CA LYS A 50 -4.10 -39.53 -8.91
C LYS A 50 -4.15 -39.67 -7.36
N PRO A 51 -4.70 -40.75 -6.76
CA PRO A 51 -4.73 -40.90 -5.31
C PRO A 51 -3.34 -40.89 -4.68
N ALA A 52 -2.38 -41.59 -5.30
CA ALA A 52 -1.00 -41.64 -4.79
C ALA A 52 -0.31 -40.27 -4.90
N ARG A 53 -0.53 -39.54 -5.98
CA ARG A 53 -0.02 -38.16 -6.14
C ARG A 53 -0.67 -37.20 -5.14
N ASP A 54 -1.97 -37.31 -4.89
CA ASP A 54 -2.67 -36.45 -3.94
C ASP A 54 -2.12 -36.67 -2.51
N VAL A 55 -1.84 -37.92 -2.12
CA VAL A 55 -1.18 -38.26 -0.86
C VAL A 55 0.26 -37.70 -0.82
N MET A 56 1.01 -37.88 -1.90
CA MET A 56 2.39 -37.37 -2.00
C MET A 56 2.40 -35.83 -1.94
N HIS A 57 1.52 -35.15 -2.67
CA HIS A 57 1.39 -33.69 -2.61
C HIS A 57 0.93 -33.21 -1.23
N ALA A 58 0.07 -33.98 -0.54
CA ALA A 58 -0.31 -33.68 0.83
C ALA A 58 0.87 -33.82 1.79
N ALA A 59 1.68 -34.89 1.63
CA ALA A 59 2.88 -35.11 2.43
C ALA A 59 3.94 -34.02 2.17
N ILE A 60 4.21 -33.67 0.91
CA ILE A 60 5.11 -32.58 0.54
C ILE A 60 4.62 -31.26 1.15
N ARG A 61 3.34 -30.92 1.01
CA ARG A 61 2.77 -29.73 1.65
C ARG A 61 2.93 -29.73 3.17
N GLN A 62 2.83 -30.87 3.84
CA GLN A 62 3.07 -30.96 5.28
C GLN A 62 4.55 -30.75 5.64
N VAL A 63 5.47 -31.35 4.88
CA VAL A 63 6.90 -31.16 5.06
C VAL A 63 7.31 -29.71 4.81
N ASP A 64 6.77 -29.08 3.74
CA ASP A 64 7.00 -27.68 3.44
C ASP A 64 6.41 -26.77 4.52
N ARG A 65 5.22 -27.10 5.05
CA ARG A 65 4.64 -26.37 6.21
C ARG A 65 5.54 -26.44 7.44
N LEU A 66 6.06 -27.63 7.77
CA LEU A 66 6.98 -27.80 8.90
C LEU A 66 8.30 -27.03 8.67
N ARG A 67 8.83 -27.08 7.45
CA ARG A 67 10.07 -26.41 7.07
C ARG A 67 9.91 -24.88 7.12
N ASN A 68 8.80 -24.37 6.58
CA ASN A 68 8.48 -22.93 6.57
C ASN A 68 8.07 -22.38 7.94
N CYS A 69 7.79 -23.24 8.92
CA CYS A 69 7.50 -22.85 10.31
C CYS A 69 8.72 -22.97 11.24
N GLY A 70 9.93 -23.24 10.73
CA GLY A 70 11.10 -23.45 11.60
C GLY A 70 11.07 -24.77 12.36
N GLY A 71 10.49 -25.83 11.74
CA GLY A 71 10.38 -27.18 12.30
C GLY A 71 9.13 -27.39 13.18
N VAL A 72 9.14 -28.50 13.92
CA VAL A 72 7.98 -28.93 14.72
C VAL A 72 7.60 -27.90 15.80
N ARG A 73 8.58 -27.32 16.49
CA ARG A 73 8.33 -26.28 17.51
C ARG A 73 7.67 -25.05 16.91
N GLY A 74 8.17 -24.55 15.78
CA GLY A 74 7.59 -23.42 15.07
C GLY A 74 6.18 -23.70 14.54
N PHE A 75 5.92 -24.93 14.11
CA PHE A 75 4.59 -25.36 13.70
C PHE A 75 3.56 -25.33 14.86
N PHE A 76 3.93 -25.84 16.03
CA PHE A 76 3.04 -25.78 17.21
C PHE A 76 2.88 -24.34 17.71
N ALA A 77 3.92 -23.51 17.69
CA ALA A 77 3.83 -22.10 18.03
C ALA A 77 2.87 -21.36 17.08
N LYS A 78 2.92 -21.67 15.78
CA LYS A 78 1.99 -21.10 14.78
C LYS A 78 0.54 -21.57 14.98
N LEU A 79 0.33 -22.84 15.38
CA LEU A 79 -1.00 -23.35 15.71
C LEU A 79 -1.57 -22.68 16.98
N ASP A 80 -0.76 -22.55 18.02
CA ASP A 80 -1.13 -21.85 19.25
C ASP A 80 -1.42 -20.37 18.98
N TYR A 81 -0.58 -19.72 18.19
CA TYR A 81 -0.83 -18.34 17.77
C TYR A 81 -2.18 -18.22 17.02
N LYS A 82 -2.46 -19.08 16.03
CA LYS A 82 -3.74 -19.07 15.32
C LYS A 82 -4.94 -19.33 16.22
N LYS A 83 -4.78 -20.18 17.24
CA LYS A 83 -5.84 -20.42 18.22
C LYS A 83 -6.11 -19.15 19.05
N ARG A 84 -5.04 -18.52 19.55
CA ARG A 84 -5.14 -17.24 20.28
C ARG A 84 -5.67 -16.11 19.41
N GLU A 85 -5.24 -16.03 18.16
CA GLU A 85 -5.75 -15.06 17.20
C GLU A 85 -7.26 -15.24 17.00
N LYS A 86 -7.72 -16.48 16.80
CA LYS A 86 -9.15 -16.79 16.68
C LYS A 86 -9.95 -16.42 17.94
N GLU A 87 -9.37 -16.58 19.12
CA GLU A 87 -9.98 -16.15 20.37
C GLU A 87 -10.01 -14.62 20.47
N ALA A 88 -8.91 -13.95 20.10
CA ALA A 88 -8.83 -12.50 20.05
C ALA A 88 -9.82 -11.87 19.05
N MET A 89 -10.18 -12.59 17.98
CA MET A 89 -11.20 -12.12 17.03
C MET A 89 -12.57 -11.90 17.66
N LYS A 90 -12.93 -12.66 18.71
CA LYS A 90 -14.23 -12.52 19.37
C LYS A 90 -14.45 -11.14 19.97
N GLN A 91 -13.39 -10.50 20.44
CA GLN A 91 -13.45 -9.14 21.01
C GLN A 91 -13.97 -8.06 20.01
N PHE A 92 -13.97 -8.34 18.71
CA PHE A 92 -14.43 -7.42 17.67
C PHE A 92 -15.89 -7.62 17.25
N GLY A 93 -16.58 -8.63 17.78
CA GLY A 93 -18.02 -8.85 17.59
C GLY A 93 -18.86 -8.12 18.62
N THR A 94 -19.94 -8.78 19.07
CA THR A 94 -20.82 -8.22 20.09
C THR A 94 -20.14 -7.94 21.43
N GLU A 95 -18.99 -8.57 21.72
CA GLU A 95 -18.18 -8.26 22.90
C GLU A 95 -17.58 -6.84 22.86
N SER A 96 -17.47 -6.22 21.67
CA SER A 96 -17.03 -4.82 21.52
C SER A 96 -18.12 -3.80 21.81
N PHE A 97 -19.38 -4.22 21.86
CA PHE A 97 -20.51 -3.31 22.06
C PHE A 97 -20.49 -2.70 23.47
N PRO A 98 -20.89 -1.45 23.61
CA PRO A 98 -20.92 -0.81 24.92
C PRO A 98 -21.94 -1.54 25.82
N ASN A 99 -21.54 -1.84 27.05
CA ASN A 99 -22.48 -2.29 28.06
C ASN A 99 -23.44 -1.13 28.45
N GLU A 100 -24.48 -1.43 29.25
CA GLU A 100 -25.49 -0.42 29.63
C GLU A 100 -24.89 0.84 30.27
N ALA A 101 -23.87 0.69 31.11
CA ALA A 101 -23.23 1.81 31.79
C ALA A 101 -22.42 2.67 30.80
N GLN A 102 -21.69 2.01 29.87
CA GLN A 102 -20.93 2.67 28.81
C GLN A 102 -21.88 3.38 27.84
N ALA A 103 -22.91 2.68 27.36
CA ALA A 103 -23.91 3.26 26.46
C ALA A 103 -24.63 4.47 27.08
N LYS A 104 -24.91 4.39 28.40
CA LYS A 104 -25.48 5.53 29.13
C LYS A 104 -24.50 6.70 29.17
N ALA A 105 -23.25 6.44 29.52
CA ALA A 105 -22.20 7.48 29.57
C ALA A 105 -22.02 8.16 28.21
N GLU A 106 -22.00 7.38 27.12
CA GLU A 106 -21.93 7.92 25.76
C GLU A 106 -23.13 8.81 25.42
N ARG A 107 -24.38 8.40 25.75
CA ARG A 107 -25.59 9.21 25.54
C ARG A 107 -25.62 10.49 26.38
N GLU A 108 -25.07 10.45 27.60
CA GLU A 108 -25.02 11.60 28.50
C GLU A 108 -23.84 12.55 28.19
N THR A 109 -22.93 12.15 27.30
CA THR A 109 -21.79 12.99 26.91
C THR A 109 -22.26 14.17 26.05
N VAL A 110 -21.92 15.38 26.50
CA VAL A 110 -22.21 16.63 25.77
C VAL A 110 -20.92 17.13 25.15
N PHE A 111 -20.82 17.07 23.83
CA PHE A 111 -19.71 17.64 23.08
C PHE A 111 -19.93 19.16 22.87
N ALA A 112 -18.84 19.90 22.70
CA ALA A 112 -18.91 21.34 22.40
C ALA A 112 -19.64 21.61 21.05
N TYR A 113 -19.51 20.69 20.11
CA TYR A 113 -20.20 20.69 18.83
C TYR A 113 -20.91 19.35 18.63
N MET A 114 -22.23 19.40 18.45
CA MET A 114 -23.08 18.23 18.32
C MET A 114 -23.79 18.23 16.96
N PRO A 115 -23.08 17.97 15.85
CA PRO A 115 -23.66 18.04 14.51
C PRO A 115 -24.72 16.96 14.29
N GLN A 116 -25.76 17.28 13.52
CA GLN A 116 -26.66 16.25 13.01
C GLN A 116 -25.98 15.46 11.89
N ILE A 117 -26.05 14.12 11.97
CA ILE A 117 -25.52 13.19 10.95
C ILE A 117 -26.71 12.59 10.19
N SER A 118 -26.84 12.88 8.90
CA SER A 118 -27.84 12.23 8.03
C SER A 118 -27.24 10.97 7.40
N ILE A 119 -27.81 9.82 7.72
CA ILE A 119 -27.40 8.51 7.20
C ILE A 119 -28.24 8.20 5.96
N LEU A 120 -27.59 8.05 4.82
CA LEU A 120 -28.23 7.79 3.53
C LEU A 120 -28.27 6.29 3.26
N VAL A 121 -29.48 5.74 3.08
CA VAL A 121 -29.67 4.32 2.78
C VAL A 121 -30.58 4.17 1.56
N PRO A 122 -30.04 3.92 0.37
CA PRO A 122 -30.84 3.59 -0.80
C PRO A 122 -31.41 2.19 -0.68
N LEU A 123 -32.73 2.04 -0.81
CA LEU A 123 -33.43 0.75 -0.72
C LEU A 123 -33.80 0.24 -2.12
N TYR A 124 -33.60 -1.06 -2.35
CA TYR A 124 -34.10 -1.76 -3.52
C TYR A 124 -34.29 -3.24 -3.23
N ASN A 125 -35.52 -3.71 -3.15
CA ASN A 125 -35.89 -5.10 -2.92
C ASN A 125 -35.19 -5.72 -1.70
N THR A 126 -35.00 -4.94 -0.65
CA THR A 126 -34.28 -5.34 0.57
C THR A 126 -35.02 -6.46 1.30
N ASP A 127 -34.31 -7.50 1.70
CA ASP A 127 -34.86 -8.57 2.53
C ASP A 127 -35.43 -8.02 3.84
N GLU A 128 -36.56 -8.57 4.29
CA GLU A 128 -37.28 -8.11 5.48
C GLU A 128 -36.43 -8.12 6.75
N THR A 129 -35.66 -9.18 6.96
CA THR A 129 -34.82 -9.34 8.15
C THR A 129 -33.66 -8.34 8.10
N MET A 130 -33.00 -8.24 6.95
CA MET A 130 -31.85 -7.34 6.76
C MET A 130 -32.27 -5.87 6.93
N LEU A 131 -33.43 -5.48 6.36
CA LEU A 131 -33.97 -4.12 6.52
C LEU A 131 -34.20 -3.78 8.00
N LYS A 132 -34.79 -4.69 8.76
CA LYS A 132 -35.05 -4.49 10.20
C LYS A 132 -33.74 -4.38 10.99
N GLU A 133 -32.81 -5.29 10.76
CA GLU A 133 -31.51 -5.28 11.44
C GLU A 133 -30.71 -4.00 11.12
N MET A 134 -30.74 -3.54 9.87
CA MET A 134 -30.14 -2.29 9.46
C MET A 134 -30.74 -1.08 10.20
N ILE A 135 -32.08 -0.95 10.19
CA ILE A 135 -32.76 0.16 10.88
C ILE A 135 -32.52 0.09 12.39
N ASP A 136 -32.61 -1.09 13.00
CA ASP A 136 -32.37 -1.27 14.43
C ASP A 136 -30.93 -0.87 14.80
N SER A 137 -29.93 -1.16 13.96
CA SER A 137 -28.53 -0.75 14.20
C SER A 137 -28.35 0.78 14.25
N VAL A 138 -29.18 1.52 13.53
CA VAL A 138 -29.21 3.00 13.59
C VAL A 138 -29.98 3.48 14.83
N LEU A 139 -31.09 2.84 15.17
CA LEU A 139 -31.86 3.19 16.37
C LEU A 139 -31.08 2.98 17.66
N TYR A 140 -30.19 1.99 17.69
CA TYR A 140 -29.35 1.68 18.85
C TYR A 140 -28.10 2.55 18.97
N GLN A 141 -27.88 3.51 18.08
CA GLN A 141 -26.75 4.43 18.21
C GLN A 141 -26.76 5.18 19.54
N THR A 142 -25.62 5.27 20.18
CA THR A 142 -25.47 5.97 21.48
C THR A 142 -25.44 7.49 21.31
N TYR A 143 -25.03 7.99 20.16
CA TYR A 143 -25.21 9.39 19.77
C TYR A 143 -26.56 9.59 19.11
N GLU A 144 -27.43 10.43 19.66
CA GLU A 144 -28.85 10.50 19.27
C GLU A 144 -29.18 11.57 18.21
N ASN A 145 -28.25 12.48 17.87
CA ASN A 145 -28.52 13.54 16.88
C ASN A 145 -28.22 13.08 15.46
N TRP A 146 -28.99 12.10 15.01
CA TRP A 146 -28.92 11.56 13.65
C TRP A 146 -30.27 11.67 12.94
N GLN A 147 -30.22 11.55 11.61
CA GLN A 147 -31.39 11.41 10.73
C GLN A 147 -31.13 10.21 9.79
N LEU A 148 -32.11 9.32 9.65
CA LEU A 148 -32.05 8.19 8.70
C LEU A 148 -32.86 8.55 7.45
N CYS A 149 -32.23 8.59 6.27
CA CYS A 149 -32.86 8.97 5.00
C CYS A 149 -32.98 7.72 4.12
N LEU A 150 -34.21 7.26 3.87
CA LEU A 150 -34.56 6.05 3.15
C LEU A 150 -35.22 6.39 1.82
N ALA A 151 -34.60 6.13 0.69
CA ALA A 151 -35.22 6.30 -0.64
C ALA A 151 -35.44 4.91 -1.27
N ASP A 152 -36.69 4.52 -1.41
CA ASP A 152 -37.11 3.17 -1.78
C ASP A 152 -37.53 3.09 -3.25
N GLY A 153 -36.70 2.43 -4.05
CA GLY A 153 -36.94 2.09 -5.45
C GLY A 153 -37.47 0.66 -5.68
N SER A 154 -37.90 -0.05 -4.63
CA SER A 154 -38.33 -1.45 -4.71
C SER A 154 -39.52 -1.64 -5.66
N ASP A 155 -39.64 -2.82 -6.24
CA ASP A 155 -40.77 -3.19 -7.10
C ASP A 155 -42.04 -3.55 -6.28
N ALA A 156 -43.15 -3.83 -6.98
CA ALA A 156 -44.41 -4.14 -6.35
C ALA A 156 -44.43 -5.45 -5.55
N ALA A 157 -43.52 -6.40 -5.87
CA ALA A 157 -43.42 -7.65 -5.13
C ALA A 157 -42.79 -7.48 -3.75
N HIS A 158 -42.12 -6.35 -3.53
CA HIS A 158 -41.44 -5.98 -2.28
C HIS A 158 -42.14 -4.81 -1.55
N ALA A 159 -43.48 -4.69 -1.67
CA ALA A 159 -44.24 -3.63 -1.02
C ALA A 159 -44.08 -3.63 0.52
N TYR A 160 -43.73 -4.76 1.11
CA TYR A 160 -43.45 -4.86 2.56
C TYR A 160 -42.34 -3.91 3.04
N VAL A 161 -41.43 -3.47 2.14
CA VAL A 161 -40.37 -2.50 2.48
C VAL A 161 -40.97 -1.20 2.98
N GLU A 162 -41.98 -0.67 2.27
CA GLU A 162 -42.74 0.54 2.67
C GLU A 162 -43.45 0.32 3.99
N GLU A 163 -44.12 -0.85 4.17
CA GLU A 163 -44.85 -1.17 5.39
C GLU A 163 -43.93 -1.22 6.62
N ILE A 164 -42.77 -1.85 6.49
CA ILE A 164 -41.75 -1.90 7.56
C ILE A 164 -41.27 -0.50 7.89
N CYS A 165 -40.86 0.30 6.89
CA CYS A 165 -40.45 1.69 7.11
C CYS A 165 -41.50 2.50 7.83
N ALA A 166 -42.80 2.39 7.45
CA ALA A 166 -43.90 3.05 8.11
C ALA A 166 -44.05 2.65 9.59
N GLN A 167 -43.89 1.38 9.93
CA GLN A 167 -43.89 0.88 11.31
C GLN A 167 -42.80 1.53 12.15
N TYR A 168 -41.57 1.63 11.62
CA TYR A 168 -40.44 2.26 12.31
C TYR A 168 -40.63 3.77 12.47
N ILE A 169 -41.15 4.46 11.46
CA ILE A 169 -41.51 5.89 11.55
C ILE A 169 -42.54 6.11 12.65
N ALA A 170 -43.60 5.28 12.72
CA ALA A 170 -44.60 5.35 13.76
C ALA A 170 -44.03 5.09 15.16
N ARG A 171 -43.09 4.18 15.30
CA ARG A 171 -42.36 3.88 16.54
C ARG A 171 -41.50 5.03 17.01
N GLU A 172 -40.80 5.73 16.08
CA GLU A 172 -40.00 6.93 16.39
C GLU A 172 -40.87 8.13 16.84
N GLY A 173 -42.10 8.21 16.35
CA GLY A 173 -43.09 9.18 16.78
C GLY A 173 -42.57 10.64 16.74
N ALA A 174 -42.61 11.31 17.90
CA ALA A 174 -42.23 12.72 18.00
C ALA A 174 -40.75 13.03 17.73
N LYS A 175 -39.85 12.05 17.76
CA LYS A 175 -38.43 12.25 17.42
C LYS A 175 -38.23 12.55 15.93
N ASN A 176 -39.12 12.01 15.08
CA ASN A 176 -39.17 12.24 13.63
C ASN A 176 -37.78 12.16 12.92
N ARG A 177 -36.97 11.18 13.33
CA ARG A 177 -35.60 11.04 12.83
C ARG A 177 -35.48 10.22 11.55
N ILE A 178 -36.56 9.56 11.09
CA ILE A 178 -36.61 8.74 9.89
C ILE A 178 -37.37 9.47 8.79
N ALA A 179 -36.67 9.81 7.70
CA ALA A 179 -37.26 10.36 6.49
C ALA A 179 -37.34 9.26 5.42
N TYR A 180 -38.53 8.97 4.95
CA TYR A 180 -38.78 7.94 3.93
C TYR A 180 -39.39 8.55 2.68
N ARG A 181 -38.95 8.08 1.51
CA ARG A 181 -39.53 8.43 0.21
C ARG A 181 -39.64 7.20 -0.68
N ARG A 182 -40.88 6.88 -1.07
CA ARG A 182 -41.15 5.94 -2.15
C ARG A 182 -40.78 6.60 -3.49
N LEU A 183 -39.98 5.94 -4.32
CA LEU A 183 -39.63 6.40 -5.65
C LEU A 183 -40.60 5.83 -6.68
N GLU A 184 -40.88 6.58 -7.74
CA GLU A 184 -41.74 6.11 -8.85
C GLU A 184 -41.11 4.95 -9.61
N LYS A 185 -39.78 4.93 -9.65
CA LYS A 185 -38.94 3.87 -10.26
C LYS A 185 -37.58 3.77 -9.56
N ASN A 186 -36.94 2.62 -9.70
CA ASN A 186 -35.55 2.48 -9.31
C ASN A 186 -34.65 3.33 -10.23
N GLU A 187 -33.89 4.25 -9.67
CA GLU A 187 -32.93 5.12 -10.39
C GLU A 187 -31.49 4.59 -10.34
N GLY A 188 -31.29 3.35 -9.88
CA GLY A 188 -29.96 2.75 -9.64
C GLY A 188 -29.37 3.24 -8.31
N ILE A 189 -28.23 2.66 -7.94
CA ILE A 189 -27.62 2.94 -6.62
C ILE A 189 -27.30 4.43 -6.45
N SER A 190 -26.66 5.07 -7.42
CA SER A 190 -26.35 6.50 -7.38
C SER A 190 -27.60 7.37 -7.35
N GLY A 191 -28.58 7.06 -8.21
CA GLY A 191 -29.84 7.81 -8.26
C GLY A 191 -30.60 7.74 -6.95
N ASN A 192 -30.81 6.55 -6.41
CA ASN A 192 -31.51 6.34 -5.13
C ASN A 192 -30.76 7.02 -3.96
N THR A 193 -29.41 6.95 -3.93
CA THR A 193 -28.61 7.67 -2.92
C THR A 193 -28.77 9.17 -3.05
N ASN A 194 -28.83 9.71 -4.26
CA ASN A 194 -29.08 11.14 -4.50
C ASN A 194 -30.48 11.56 -4.02
N GLN A 195 -31.48 10.65 -4.08
CA GLN A 195 -32.82 10.94 -3.50
C GLN A 195 -32.74 10.93 -1.97
N CYS A 196 -31.95 10.05 -1.33
CA CYS A 196 -31.69 10.12 0.10
C CYS A 196 -31.06 11.47 0.49
N TYR A 197 -30.06 11.93 -0.26
CA TYR A 197 -29.39 13.21 0.00
C TYR A 197 -30.34 14.41 -0.04
N LYS A 198 -31.32 14.40 -0.93
CA LYS A 198 -32.35 15.46 -1.01
C LYS A 198 -33.21 15.57 0.25
N MET A 199 -33.32 14.51 1.06
CA MET A 199 -34.03 14.49 2.32
C MET A 199 -33.15 14.83 3.52
N ALA A 200 -31.82 14.77 3.34
CA ALA A 200 -30.83 14.96 4.38
C ALA A 200 -30.84 16.42 4.87
N ALA A 201 -30.92 16.60 6.19
CA ALA A 201 -30.86 17.91 6.85
C ALA A 201 -29.55 18.09 7.64
N GLY A 202 -28.83 17.01 7.92
CA GLY A 202 -27.63 17.00 8.76
C GLY A 202 -26.45 17.76 8.16
N GLU A 203 -25.59 18.21 9.05
CA GLU A 203 -24.32 18.88 8.73
C GLU A 203 -23.26 17.87 8.24
N TYR A 204 -23.41 16.61 8.64
CA TYR A 204 -22.61 15.49 8.16
C TYR A 204 -23.49 14.45 7.46
N ILE A 205 -22.91 13.78 6.46
CA ILE A 205 -23.59 12.78 5.64
C ILE A 205 -22.85 11.45 5.81
N GLY A 206 -23.56 10.38 6.16
CA GLY A 206 -23.04 9.01 6.25
C GLY A 206 -23.61 8.13 5.15
N LEU A 207 -22.77 7.25 4.56
CA LEU A 207 -23.14 6.32 3.50
C LEU A 207 -23.30 4.92 4.08
N PHE A 208 -24.51 4.36 4.03
CA PHE A 208 -24.79 3.07 4.66
C PHE A 208 -25.61 2.17 3.74
N ASP A 209 -25.23 0.91 3.65
CA ASP A 209 -25.91 -0.06 2.81
C ASP A 209 -27.10 -0.71 3.55
N HIS A 210 -28.13 -1.06 2.77
CA HIS A 210 -29.43 -1.48 3.30
C HIS A 210 -29.46 -2.89 3.91
N ASP A 211 -28.39 -3.67 3.81
CA ASP A 211 -28.26 -5.04 4.27
C ASP A 211 -27.16 -5.23 5.36
N ASP A 212 -26.54 -4.12 5.77
CA ASP A 212 -25.41 -4.09 6.70
C ASP A 212 -25.81 -3.67 8.14
N ILE A 213 -24.83 -3.69 9.05
CA ILE A 213 -25.04 -3.38 10.47
C ILE A 213 -23.96 -2.39 10.93
N LEU A 214 -24.36 -1.37 11.69
CA LEU A 214 -23.47 -0.42 12.36
C LEU A 214 -23.19 -0.82 13.81
N HIS A 215 -21.96 -0.59 14.28
CA HIS A 215 -21.64 -0.67 15.69
C HIS A 215 -22.39 0.41 16.50
N PRO A 216 -22.93 0.15 17.68
CA PRO A 216 -23.75 1.10 18.44
C PRO A 216 -23.05 2.43 18.78
N SER A 217 -21.73 2.43 18.91
CA SER A 217 -20.95 3.64 19.27
C SER A 217 -20.31 4.34 18.06
N VAL A 218 -20.60 3.95 16.79
CA VAL A 218 -19.86 4.51 15.65
C VAL A 218 -20.09 6.02 15.50
N LEU A 219 -21.32 6.49 15.64
CA LEU A 219 -21.62 7.91 15.55
C LEU A 219 -21.02 8.70 16.72
N PHE A 220 -21.00 8.13 17.92
CA PHE A 220 -20.35 8.73 19.10
C PHE A 220 -18.84 8.94 18.87
N GLU A 221 -18.14 7.91 18.41
CA GLU A 221 -16.70 8.00 18.14
C GLU A 221 -16.40 9.00 17.00
N TYR A 222 -17.28 9.10 16.01
CA TYR A 222 -17.13 10.07 14.92
C TYR A 222 -17.31 11.51 15.41
N VAL A 223 -18.36 11.76 16.20
CA VAL A 223 -18.58 13.11 16.79
C VAL A 223 -17.44 13.48 17.74
N LYS A 224 -16.91 12.53 18.48
CA LYS A 224 -15.71 12.72 19.29
C LYS A 224 -14.52 13.16 18.42
N ALA A 225 -14.25 12.46 17.33
CA ALA A 225 -13.15 12.81 16.41
C ALA A 225 -13.38 14.17 15.72
N ILE A 226 -14.63 14.51 15.39
CA ILE A 226 -14.98 15.84 14.87
C ILE A 226 -14.60 16.94 15.87
N ASN A 227 -14.90 16.75 17.16
CA ASN A 227 -14.58 17.73 18.19
C ASN A 227 -13.10 17.79 18.56
N GLU A 228 -12.44 16.65 18.66
CA GLU A 228 -11.04 16.56 19.13
C GLU A 228 -10.02 16.85 18.04
N GLN A 229 -10.34 16.50 16.77
CA GLN A 229 -9.39 16.54 15.66
C GLN A 229 -9.81 17.45 14.50
N GLY A 230 -11.06 18.01 14.54
CA GLY A 230 -11.59 18.83 13.45
C GLY A 230 -11.87 18.04 12.18
N ALA A 231 -12.24 16.76 12.32
CA ALA A 231 -12.48 15.88 11.17
C ALA A 231 -13.63 16.36 10.29
N ASP A 232 -13.41 16.45 8.99
CA ASP A 232 -14.45 16.74 7.99
C ASP A 232 -14.73 15.55 7.06
N TYR A 233 -13.86 14.53 7.09
CA TYR A 233 -14.10 13.21 6.50
C TYR A 233 -13.64 12.11 7.47
N LEU A 234 -14.50 11.11 7.71
CA LEU A 234 -14.24 10.01 8.66
C LEU A 234 -14.54 8.66 8.04
N TYR A 235 -13.80 7.64 8.46
CA TYR A 235 -14.05 6.23 8.15
C TYR A 235 -13.52 5.34 9.27
N CYS A 236 -13.96 4.07 9.29
CA CYS A 236 -13.54 3.10 10.32
C CYS A 236 -13.09 1.77 9.71
N ASP A 237 -12.58 0.88 10.56
CA ASP A 237 -12.34 -0.51 10.19
C ASP A 237 -13.67 -1.26 9.99
N GLU A 238 -13.63 -2.30 9.15
CA GLU A 238 -14.79 -3.10 8.80
C GLU A 238 -14.52 -4.60 8.89
N THR A 239 -15.57 -5.38 9.02
CA THR A 239 -15.51 -6.84 8.91
C THR A 239 -16.59 -7.32 7.96
N THR A 240 -16.31 -8.42 7.27
CA THR A 240 -17.37 -9.17 6.58
C THR A 240 -17.89 -10.28 7.49
N PHE A 241 -19.20 -10.50 7.49
CA PHE A 241 -19.85 -11.55 8.29
C PHE A 241 -20.86 -12.34 7.48
N GLN A 242 -21.21 -13.53 7.97
CA GLN A 242 -22.13 -14.46 7.28
C GLN A 242 -23.18 -14.99 8.25
N SER A 243 -24.26 -15.52 7.68
CA SER A 243 -25.32 -16.27 8.42
C SER A 243 -26.10 -15.42 9.45
N GLY A 244 -26.17 -14.11 9.27
CA GLY A 244 -26.91 -13.22 10.18
C GLY A 244 -26.27 -13.03 11.57
N ASP A 245 -25.06 -13.57 11.80
CA ASP A 245 -24.35 -13.46 13.06
C ASP A 245 -23.05 -12.67 12.88
N ILE A 246 -22.98 -11.46 13.41
CA ILE A 246 -21.80 -10.59 13.35
C ILE A 246 -20.56 -11.18 14.06
N ASN A 247 -20.74 -12.16 14.94
CA ASN A 247 -19.64 -12.90 15.56
C ASN A 247 -19.03 -13.94 14.62
N HIS A 248 -19.72 -14.29 13.53
CA HIS A 248 -19.20 -15.16 12.47
C HIS A 248 -18.50 -14.34 11.38
N MET A 249 -17.37 -13.76 11.74
CA MET A 249 -16.55 -12.94 10.83
C MET A 249 -15.81 -13.81 9.83
N LEU A 250 -15.79 -13.38 8.56
CA LEU A 250 -15.04 -14.00 7.47
C LEU A 250 -13.69 -13.31 7.24
N THR A 251 -13.70 -11.98 7.19
CA THR A 251 -12.50 -11.14 7.04
C THR A 251 -12.61 -9.96 7.99
N MET A 252 -11.48 -9.46 8.46
CA MET A 252 -11.39 -8.19 9.16
C MET A 252 -10.47 -7.27 8.38
N HIS A 253 -10.94 -6.09 8.04
CA HIS A 253 -10.18 -5.10 7.32
C HIS A 253 -9.79 -3.96 8.27
N PHE A 254 -8.59 -4.08 8.84
CA PHE A 254 -7.92 -3.04 9.61
C PHE A 254 -7.19 -2.11 8.65
N LYS A 255 -7.70 -0.92 8.49
CA LYS A 255 -7.30 0.03 7.47
C LYS A 255 -6.10 0.87 7.92
N PRO A 256 -5.31 1.42 7.00
CA PRO A 256 -4.38 2.51 7.31
C PRO A 256 -5.14 3.82 7.50
N ASP A 257 -4.48 4.84 8.05
CA ASP A 257 -4.89 6.22 7.92
C ASP A 257 -4.88 6.65 6.45
N TYR A 258 -5.32 7.88 6.16
CA TYR A 258 -5.46 8.34 4.79
C TYR A 258 -4.16 8.19 3.99
N ALA A 259 -4.25 7.41 2.93
CA ALA A 259 -3.16 7.01 2.05
C ALA A 259 -3.61 7.10 0.59
N PRO A 260 -3.37 8.23 -0.10
CA PRO A 260 -3.92 8.48 -1.43
C PRO A 260 -3.48 7.48 -2.49
N ASP A 261 -2.25 6.96 -2.44
CA ASP A 261 -1.81 5.95 -3.40
C ASP A 261 -2.49 4.59 -3.16
N ASN A 262 -2.79 4.26 -1.90
CA ASN A 262 -3.59 3.09 -1.57
C ASN A 262 -5.01 3.23 -2.12
N LEU A 263 -5.62 4.42 -1.95
CA LEU A 263 -6.99 4.70 -2.39
C LEU A 263 -7.11 4.69 -3.92
N ARG A 264 -6.11 5.21 -4.63
CA ARG A 264 -6.03 5.12 -6.10
C ARG A 264 -5.92 3.68 -6.59
N ALA A 265 -5.21 2.84 -5.87
CA ALA A 265 -5.03 1.44 -6.24
C ALA A 265 -6.22 0.55 -5.86
N ASN A 266 -6.95 0.90 -4.81
CA ASN A 266 -7.97 0.06 -4.20
C ASN A 266 -8.87 0.90 -3.29
N ASN A 267 -10.19 0.75 -3.39
CA ASN A 267 -11.13 1.40 -2.47
C ASN A 267 -11.05 0.79 -1.06
N TYR A 268 -9.99 1.09 -0.32
CA TYR A 268 -9.80 0.55 1.02
C TYR A 268 -10.63 1.27 2.10
N ILE A 269 -11.04 2.52 1.86
CA ILE A 269 -11.86 3.31 2.79
C ILE A 269 -13.27 2.72 2.91
N CYS A 270 -13.96 2.57 1.79
CA CYS A 270 -15.28 1.97 1.63
C CYS A 270 -16.29 2.38 2.72
N HIS A 271 -16.43 1.63 3.81
CA HIS A 271 -17.38 1.85 4.89
C HIS A 271 -16.67 2.22 6.22
N PHE A 272 -17.31 2.79 7.22
CA PHE A 272 -18.47 3.63 7.14
C PHE A 272 -18.01 5.06 6.85
N SER A 273 -18.22 5.54 5.64
CA SER A 273 -17.80 6.89 5.24
C SER A 273 -18.80 7.93 5.75
N VAL A 274 -18.31 8.88 6.56
CA VAL A 274 -19.05 10.04 7.02
C VAL A 274 -18.26 11.31 6.68
N PHE A 275 -18.91 12.29 6.09
CA PHE A 275 -18.25 13.52 5.66
C PHE A 275 -19.10 14.76 5.87
N LYS A 276 -18.45 15.89 6.04
CA LYS A 276 -19.09 17.18 6.19
C LYS A 276 -19.82 17.55 4.90
N ARG A 277 -21.08 17.95 5.01
CA ARG A 277 -21.95 18.25 3.86
C ARG A 277 -21.37 19.31 2.92
N THR A 278 -20.63 20.27 3.46
CA THR A 278 -19.99 21.34 2.68
C THR A 278 -18.95 20.83 1.68
N LEU A 279 -18.40 19.64 1.87
CA LEU A 279 -17.49 19.02 0.90
C LEU A 279 -18.16 18.71 -0.44
N LEU A 280 -19.50 18.59 -0.47
CA LEU A 280 -20.29 18.43 -1.70
C LEU A 280 -20.62 19.73 -2.42
N GLU A 281 -20.41 20.89 -1.80
CA GLU A 281 -20.73 22.17 -2.40
C GLU A 281 -19.88 22.42 -3.65
N GLY A 282 -20.55 22.74 -4.77
CA GLY A 282 -19.89 22.99 -6.06
C GLY A 282 -19.31 21.73 -6.74
N THR A 283 -19.70 20.52 -6.30
CA THR A 283 -19.38 19.26 -6.98
C THR A 283 -20.65 18.46 -7.29
N GLU A 284 -20.53 17.49 -8.20
CA GLU A 284 -21.61 16.57 -8.50
C GLU A 284 -21.90 15.63 -7.32
N LEU A 285 -23.15 15.23 -7.16
CA LEU A 285 -23.53 14.16 -6.25
C LEU A 285 -23.02 12.80 -6.78
N PHE A 286 -23.65 11.69 -6.39
CA PHE A 286 -23.28 10.38 -6.91
C PHE A 286 -23.53 10.30 -8.40
N ARG A 287 -22.53 9.84 -9.15
CA ARG A 287 -22.51 9.81 -10.61
C ARG A 287 -22.83 8.42 -11.13
N SER A 288 -24.00 8.25 -11.76
CA SER A 288 -24.47 6.93 -12.25
C SER A 288 -23.54 6.26 -13.28
N LYS A 289 -22.65 7.02 -13.95
CA LYS A 289 -21.63 6.43 -14.82
C LYS A 289 -20.64 5.53 -14.08
N PHE A 290 -20.60 5.60 -12.75
CA PHE A 290 -19.76 4.80 -11.88
C PHE A 290 -20.54 3.83 -10.98
N ASP A 291 -21.82 3.54 -11.32
CA ASP A 291 -22.62 2.57 -10.58
C ASP A 291 -21.86 1.23 -10.43
N GLY A 292 -21.83 0.70 -9.21
CA GLY A 292 -21.01 -0.44 -8.80
C GLY A 292 -19.65 -0.08 -8.20
N SER A 293 -19.23 1.21 -8.30
CA SER A 293 -18.06 1.80 -7.64
C SER A 293 -18.27 3.31 -7.42
N GLN A 294 -19.52 3.71 -7.26
CA GLN A 294 -19.92 5.11 -7.04
C GLN A 294 -19.40 5.69 -5.73
N ASP A 295 -19.22 4.84 -4.74
CA ASP A 295 -18.59 5.16 -3.46
C ASP A 295 -17.11 5.49 -3.64
N HIS A 296 -16.36 4.70 -4.41
CA HIS A 296 -14.94 4.97 -4.69
C HIS A 296 -14.76 6.33 -5.39
N ASP A 297 -15.61 6.64 -6.38
CA ASP A 297 -15.64 7.96 -7.03
C ASP A 297 -15.91 9.09 -6.03
N MET A 298 -16.90 8.91 -5.17
CA MET A 298 -17.25 9.91 -4.17
C MET A 298 -16.13 10.08 -3.15
N ILE A 299 -15.55 8.99 -2.64
CA ILE A 299 -14.47 9.02 -1.66
C ILE A 299 -13.27 9.77 -2.22
N LEU A 300 -12.81 9.43 -3.45
CA LEU A 300 -11.69 10.11 -4.12
C LEU A 300 -11.93 11.62 -4.20
N ARG A 301 -13.10 12.06 -4.66
CA ARG A 301 -13.43 13.49 -4.82
C ARG A 301 -13.54 14.23 -3.50
N LEU A 302 -14.07 13.60 -2.46
CA LEU A 302 -14.28 14.27 -1.18
C LEU A 302 -13.02 14.28 -0.32
N THR A 303 -12.20 13.23 -0.36
CA THR A 303 -10.91 13.23 0.37
C THR A 303 -9.92 14.24 -0.20
N ASP A 304 -9.99 14.57 -1.50
CA ASP A 304 -9.22 15.67 -2.10
C ASP A 304 -9.62 17.04 -1.58
N ARG A 305 -10.86 17.21 -1.11
CA ARG A 305 -11.43 18.48 -0.64
C ARG A 305 -11.39 18.61 0.87
N ALA A 306 -11.23 17.49 1.55
CA ALA A 306 -11.21 17.44 3.01
C ALA A 306 -9.93 18.09 3.56
N GLU A 307 -10.07 18.95 4.55
CA GLU A 307 -8.94 19.49 5.29
C GLU A 307 -8.38 18.46 6.28
N LYS A 308 -9.27 17.61 6.83
CA LYS A 308 -8.90 16.61 7.82
C LYS A 308 -9.67 15.30 7.63
N VAL A 309 -9.00 14.33 6.99
CA VAL A 309 -9.47 12.95 6.90
C VAL A 309 -9.01 12.20 8.16
N VAL A 310 -9.95 11.60 8.90
CA VAL A 310 -9.67 10.86 10.14
C VAL A 310 -10.16 9.43 10.02
N HIS A 311 -9.26 8.51 10.32
CA HIS A 311 -9.55 7.09 10.48
C HIS A 311 -9.82 6.76 11.95
N ILE A 312 -10.91 6.05 12.22
CA ILE A 312 -11.17 5.47 13.53
C ILE A 312 -10.72 4.01 13.51
N PRO A 313 -9.58 3.65 14.13
CA PRO A 313 -9.00 2.32 14.03
C PRO A 313 -9.73 1.31 14.94
N ARG A 314 -11.04 1.25 14.78
CA ARG A 314 -11.95 0.34 15.47
C ARG A 314 -12.88 -0.29 14.45
N LEU A 315 -13.17 -1.58 14.65
CA LEU A 315 -14.09 -2.34 13.82
C LEU A 315 -15.51 -1.94 14.17
N MET A 316 -16.11 -1.06 13.35
CA MET A 316 -17.40 -0.43 13.63
C MET A 316 -18.41 -0.55 12.49
N TYR A 317 -18.08 -1.29 11.45
CA TYR A 317 -18.97 -1.59 10.33
C TYR A 317 -18.96 -3.10 10.04
N TYR A 318 -20.15 -3.69 9.96
CA TYR A 318 -20.34 -5.12 9.70
C TYR A 318 -20.99 -5.32 8.34
N TRP A 319 -20.18 -5.68 7.36
CA TRP A 319 -20.58 -5.91 5.98
C TRP A 319 -21.10 -7.33 5.79
N ARG A 320 -22.37 -7.44 5.39
CA ARG A 320 -23.02 -8.74 5.23
C ARG A 320 -22.63 -9.41 3.92
N CYS A 321 -22.14 -10.64 3.98
CA CYS A 321 -21.89 -11.48 2.81
C CYS A 321 -23.08 -12.39 2.54
N HIS A 322 -23.74 -12.19 1.40
CA HIS A 322 -24.80 -13.09 0.92
C HIS A 322 -24.63 -13.34 -0.60
N PRO A 323 -25.26 -14.41 -1.18
CA PRO A 323 -25.01 -14.80 -2.57
C PRO A 323 -25.31 -13.74 -3.63
N ALA A 324 -26.15 -12.76 -3.34
CA ALA A 324 -26.49 -11.66 -4.24
C ALA A 324 -25.58 -10.43 -4.07
N SER A 325 -24.73 -10.39 -3.03
CA SER A 325 -23.84 -9.25 -2.77
C SER A 325 -22.71 -9.15 -3.81
N VAL A 326 -22.20 -7.92 -4.02
CA VAL A 326 -21.04 -7.68 -4.92
C VAL A 326 -19.82 -8.46 -4.43
N ALA A 327 -19.63 -8.56 -3.12
CA ALA A 327 -18.53 -9.26 -2.48
C ALA A 327 -18.45 -10.76 -2.79
N SER A 328 -19.59 -11.39 -3.08
CA SER A 328 -19.64 -12.86 -3.30
C SER A 328 -19.35 -13.31 -4.73
N ASN A 329 -19.48 -12.42 -5.73
CA ASN A 329 -19.29 -12.80 -7.14
C ASN A 329 -18.78 -11.62 -8.01
N ILE A 330 -17.54 -11.23 -7.78
CA ILE A 330 -16.87 -10.15 -8.51
C ILE A 330 -16.77 -10.45 -10.01
N GLY A 331 -16.53 -11.72 -10.39
CA GLY A 331 -16.40 -12.12 -11.80
C GLY A 331 -17.68 -11.96 -12.64
N ALA A 332 -18.86 -11.89 -11.99
CA ALA A 332 -20.13 -11.62 -12.69
C ALA A 332 -20.42 -10.12 -12.88
N LYS A 333 -19.61 -9.23 -12.29
CA LYS A 333 -19.83 -7.79 -12.30
C LYS A 333 -18.62 -7.01 -12.85
N THR A 334 -18.15 -7.38 -14.03
CA THR A 334 -17.04 -6.70 -14.72
C THR A 334 -17.26 -5.19 -14.87
N TYR A 335 -18.52 -4.75 -14.97
CA TYR A 335 -18.88 -3.33 -15.03
C TYR A 335 -18.40 -2.54 -13.79
N ALA A 336 -18.42 -3.14 -12.61
CA ALA A 336 -17.96 -2.47 -11.38
C ALA A 336 -16.44 -2.22 -11.40
N ILE A 337 -15.67 -3.15 -11.99
CA ILE A 337 -14.22 -2.98 -12.17
C ILE A 337 -13.92 -1.85 -13.15
N ASP A 338 -14.70 -1.77 -14.25
CA ASP A 338 -14.56 -0.69 -15.24
C ASP A 338 -15.00 0.66 -14.67
N ALA A 339 -16.06 0.68 -13.84
CA ALA A 339 -16.50 1.86 -13.12
C ALA A 339 -15.42 2.36 -12.13
N ALA A 340 -14.83 1.46 -11.33
CA ALA A 340 -13.72 1.80 -10.43
C ALA A 340 -12.51 2.35 -11.20
N ARG A 341 -12.13 1.69 -12.31
CA ARG A 341 -11.04 2.17 -13.17
C ARG A 341 -11.35 3.54 -13.76
N GLY A 342 -12.61 3.78 -14.16
CA GLY A 342 -13.09 5.07 -14.64
C GLY A 342 -13.05 6.16 -13.57
N ALA A 343 -13.45 5.85 -12.34
CA ALA A 343 -13.39 6.77 -11.20
C ALA A 343 -11.95 7.21 -10.89
N VAL A 344 -11.02 6.24 -10.82
CA VAL A 344 -9.58 6.53 -10.64
C VAL A 344 -9.03 7.35 -11.80
N ALA A 345 -9.45 7.05 -13.05
CA ALA A 345 -9.01 7.82 -14.21
C ALA A 345 -9.51 9.26 -14.19
N ASP A 346 -10.77 9.50 -13.79
CA ASP A 346 -11.30 10.86 -13.62
C ASP A 346 -10.55 11.62 -12.52
N HIS A 347 -10.28 10.95 -11.40
CA HIS A 347 -9.52 11.52 -10.29
C HIS A 347 -8.07 11.89 -10.71
N LEU A 348 -7.37 11.03 -11.45
CA LEU A 348 -6.02 11.34 -11.95
C LEU A 348 -6.04 12.55 -12.89
N ARG A 349 -7.03 12.65 -13.78
CA ARG A 349 -7.16 13.82 -14.68
C ARG A 349 -7.43 15.11 -13.91
N SER A 350 -8.24 15.08 -12.84
CA SER A 350 -8.48 16.25 -11.99
C SER A 350 -7.21 16.74 -11.29
N HIS A 351 -6.20 15.88 -11.14
CA HIS A 351 -4.86 16.21 -10.62
C HIS A 351 -3.83 16.55 -11.71
N GLY A 352 -4.27 16.76 -12.97
CA GLY A 352 -3.38 17.14 -14.07
C GLY A 352 -2.56 16.01 -14.67
N TYR A 353 -2.89 14.75 -14.36
CA TYR A 353 -2.29 13.60 -15.03
C TYR A 353 -3.11 13.28 -16.29
N ASP A 354 -2.62 13.65 -17.46
CA ASP A 354 -3.30 13.39 -18.74
C ASP A 354 -2.97 12.02 -19.30
N ASN A 355 -1.72 11.58 -19.13
CA ASN A 355 -1.19 10.35 -19.68
C ASN A 355 -0.84 9.36 -18.57
N PHE A 356 -1.64 8.31 -18.47
CA PHE A 356 -1.44 7.21 -17.53
C PHE A 356 -2.08 5.93 -18.06
N LYS A 357 -1.71 4.80 -17.47
CA LYS A 357 -2.35 3.51 -17.74
C LYS A 357 -2.77 2.86 -16.43
N ILE A 358 -4.04 2.48 -16.31
CA ILE A 358 -4.59 1.74 -15.18
C ILE A 358 -4.87 0.32 -15.62
N THR A 359 -4.27 -0.65 -14.96
CA THR A 359 -4.48 -2.08 -15.20
C THR A 359 -4.78 -2.80 -13.90
N SER A 360 -5.61 -3.83 -13.95
CA SER A 360 -5.77 -4.73 -12.81
C SER A 360 -4.47 -5.45 -12.49
N THR A 361 -4.22 -5.74 -11.22
CA THR A 361 -3.06 -6.54 -10.83
C THR A 361 -3.29 -8.01 -11.19
N ARG A 362 -2.21 -8.78 -11.32
CA ARG A 362 -2.31 -10.21 -11.67
C ARG A 362 -3.08 -11.03 -10.63
N ALA A 363 -3.03 -10.63 -9.37
CA ALA A 363 -3.64 -11.38 -8.27
C ALA A 363 -5.11 -11.00 -8.03
N PHE A 364 -5.48 -9.74 -8.29
CA PHE A 364 -6.79 -9.19 -7.98
C PHE A 364 -7.25 -8.23 -9.09
N GLU A 365 -8.43 -8.47 -9.64
CA GLU A 365 -9.00 -7.63 -10.69
C GLU A 365 -9.43 -6.25 -10.18
N THR A 366 -9.79 -6.15 -8.91
CA THR A 366 -10.23 -4.92 -8.23
C THR A 366 -9.10 -4.09 -7.65
N ILE A 367 -7.85 -4.56 -7.72
CA ILE A 367 -6.67 -3.82 -7.29
C ILE A 367 -5.89 -3.38 -8.52
N PHE A 368 -5.58 -2.09 -8.59
CA PHE A 368 -4.99 -1.49 -9.78
C PHE A 368 -3.49 -1.23 -9.64
N LYS A 369 -2.78 -1.42 -10.75
CA LYS A 369 -1.47 -0.85 -11.04
C LYS A 369 -1.67 0.40 -11.88
N ILE A 370 -1.19 1.53 -11.39
CA ILE A 370 -1.18 2.79 -12.12
C ILE A 370 0.24 3.01 -12.65
N ARG A 371 0.33 3.30 -13.94
CA ARG A 371 1.57 3.73 -14.58
C ARG A 371 1.39 5.18 -15.03
N TYR A 372 2.11 6.07 -14.38
CA TYR A 372 2.20 7.47 -14.78
C TYR A 372 3.19 7.60 -15.93
N GLU A 373 2.91 8.49 -16.89
CA GLU A 373 3.88 8.86 -17.90
C GLU A 373 5.08 9.55 -17.24
N ILE A 374 6.28 9.25 -17.72
CA ILE A 374 7.49 9.95 -17.29
C ILE A 374 7.64 11.20 -18.12
N ASN A 375 7.68 12.36 -17.46
CA ASN A 375 7.80 13.65 -18.10
C ASN A 375 9.24 13.89 -18.55
N GLY A 376 9.44 14.01 -19.84
CA GLY A 376 10.77 14.22 -20.42
C GLY A 376 11.67 13.00 -20.32
N ASN A 377 12.94 13.24 -20.11
CA ASN A 377 13.97 12.21 -19.94
C ASN A 377 14.97 12.63 -18.85
N PRO A 378 14.52 12.80 -17.58
CA PRO A 378 15.37 13.30 -16.51
C PRO A 378 16.49 12.32 -16.19
N LYS A 379 17.66 12.82 -15.86
CA LYS A 379 18.81 11.99 -15.52
C LYS A 379 18.69 11.46 -14.10
N ILE A 380 19.02 10.18 -13.92
CA ILE A 380 19.09 9.50 -12.62
C ILE A 380 20.56 9.28 -12.26
N SER A 381 21.00 9.76 -11.09
CA SER A 381 22.32 9.46 -10.53
C SER A 381 22.19 8.35 -9.49
N ILE A 382 22.74 7.18 -9.80
CA ILE A 382 22.75 6.01 -8.93
C ILE A 382 24.01 6.08 -8.06
N VAL A 383 23.85 6.32 -6.76
CA VAL A 383 24.95 6.44 -5.80
C VAL A 383 25.15 5.09 -5.11
N ILE A 384 26.37 4.56 -5.21
CA ILE A 384 26.75 3.24 -4.65
C ILE A 384 27.96 3.42 -3.76
N ALA A 385 27.78 3.32 -2.45
CA ALA A 385 28.87 3.25 -1.51
C ALA A 385 29.58 1.89 -1.62
N ASN A 386 30.92 1.87 -1.71
CA ASN A 386 31.67 0.62 -1.81
C ASN A 386 32.92 0.64 -0.96
N LYS A 387 33.19 -0.50 -0.32
CA LYS A 387 34.45 -0.85 0.33
C LYS A 387 34.73 -2.31 0.10
N ASP A 388 35.84 -2.60 -0.56
CA ASP A 388 36.20 -3.99 -0.93
C ASP A 388 35.06 -4.68 -1.72
N HIS A 389 34.90 -6.01 -1.65
CA HIS A 389 33.76 -6.74 -2.27
C HIS A 389 33.55 -6.49 -3.77
N ALA A 390 34.64 -6.45 -4.56
CA ALA A 390 34.58 -6.20 -6.01
C ALA A 390 33.60 -7.12 -6.77
N VAL A 391 33.40 -8.36 -6.32
CA VAL A 391 32.49 -9.34 -6.93
C VAL A 391 31.03 -8.89 -6.80
N ASP A 392 30.63 -8.38 -5.65
CA ASP A 392 29.26 -7.91 -5.39
C ASP A 392 29.00 -6.63 -6.18
N LEU A 393 29.93 -5.66 -6.14
CA LEU A 393 29.83 -4.43 -6.94
C LEU A 393 29.75 -4.75 -8.44
N LYS A 394 30.53 -5.70 -8.93
CA LYS A 394 30.51 -6.12 -10.34
C LYS A 394 29.15 -6.72 -10.73
N ARG A 395 28.56 -7.55 -9.87
CA ARG A 395 27.20 -8.09 -10.07
C ARG A 395 26.15 -6.97 -10.10
N CYS A 396 26.22 -6.04 -9.15
CA CYS A 396 25.32 -4.89 -9.06
C CYS A 396 25.37 -4.05 -10.34
N ILE A 397 26.55 -3.52 -10.72
CA ILE A 397 26.73 -2.67 -11.91
C ILE A 397 26.33 -3.43 -13.18
N ARG A 398 26.75 -4.68 -13.34
CA ARG A 398 26.36 -5.51 -14.49
C ARG A 398 24.83 -5.64 -14.60
N SER A 399 24.14 -5.89 -13.47
CA SER A 399 22.68 -6.03 -13.48
C SER A 399 21.97 -4.73 -13.89
N ILE A 400 22.51 -3.57 -13.54
CA ILE A 400 22.01 -2.26 -13.98
C ILE A 400 22.12 -2.14 -15.50
N TYR A 401 23.31 -2.41 -16.08
CA TYR A 401 23.51 -2.37 -17.53
C TYR A 401 22.62 -3.35 -18.31
N GLU A 402 22.48 -4.58 -17.81
CA GLU A 402 21.73 -5.64 -18.50
C GLU A 402 20.21 -5.50 -18.39
N LYS A 403 19.70 -4.88 -17.31
CA LYS A 403 18.28 -4.90 -17.00
C LYS A 403 17.59 -3.54 -17.19
N SER A 404 18.30 -2.42 -17.14
CA SER A 404 17.65 -1.12 -17.21
C SER A 404 17.19 -0.80 -18.63
N THR A 405 15.88 -0.62 -18.80
CA THR A 405 15.27 -0.10 -20.04
C THR A 405 15.34 1.42 -20.14
N TYR A 406 15.39 2.10 -19.00
CA TYR A 406 15.66 3.55 -18.95
C TYR A 406 17.14 3.80 -19.22
N GLU A 407 17.46 4.73 -20.14
CA GLU A 407 18.83 4.91 -20.63
C GLU A 407 19.56 6.10 -20.02
N ASN A 408 18.84 7.12 -19.53
CA ASN A 408 19.44 8.36 -19.02
C ASN A 408 19.81 8.26 -17.53
N TRP A 409 20.83 7.48 -17.25
CA TRP A 409 21.37 7.32 -15.89
C TRP A 409 22.89 7.39 -15.89
N GLU A 410 23.45 7.68 -14.72
CA GLU A 410 24.86 7.53 -14.38
C GLU A 410 25.01 6.79 -13.06
N ILE A 411 26.13 6.14 -12.84
CA ILE A 411 26.51 5.48 -11.58
C ILE A 411 27.66 6.26 -10.97
N ILE A 412 27.54 6.59 -9.68
CA ILE A 412 28.59 7.18 -8.87
C ILE A 412 28.98 6.18 -7.80
N VAL A 413 30.11 5.48 -8.03
CA VAL A 413 30.69 4.59 -7.03
C VAL A 413 31.53 5.43 -6.08
N VAL A 414 31.19 5.36 -4.80
CA VAL A 414 31.96 6.04 -3.75
C VAL A 414 32.87 5.01 -3.07
N GLU A 415 34.12 5.04 -3.46
CA GLU A 415 35.17 4.24 -2.84
C GLU A 415 35.46 4.73 -1.41
N ASN A 416 35.41 3.84 -0.43
CA ASN A 416 35.62 4.18 0.97
C ASN A 416 36.63 3.25 1.68
N ASN A 417 37.90 3.57 1.57
CA ASN A 417 39.02 2.89 2.26
C ASN A 417 39.11 1.38 1.95
N SER A 418 38.99 0.98 0.68
CA SER A 418 39.22 -0.39 0.24
C SER A 418 40.69 -0.81 0.42
N THR A 419 40.88 -2.04 0.89
CA THR A 419 42.19 -2.64 1.15
C THR A 419 42.53 -3.74 0.16
N GLU A 420 41.56 -4.31 -0.55
CA GLU A 420 41.72 -5.38 -1.51
C GLU A 420 42.22 -4.86 -2.88
N ASP A 421 43.31 -5.42 -3.37
CA ASP A 421 43.83 -5.09 -4.71
C ASP A 421 42.81 -5.41 -5.83
N SER A 422 41.96 -6.42 -5.63
CA SER A 422 40.88 -6.80 -6.53
C SER A 422 39.90 -5.68 -6.77
N THR A 423 39.59 -4.86 -5.76
CA THR A 423 38.68 -3.70 -5.83
C THR A 423 39.30 -2.60 -6.67
N TRP A 424 40.55 -2.25 -6.42
CA TRP A 424 41.29 -1.26 -7.20
C TRP A 424 41.49 -1.69 -8.66
N ALA A 425 41.73 -2.99 -8.90
CA ALA A 425 41.78 -3.57 -10.24
C ALA A 425 40.47 -3.45 -10.98
N TYR A 426 39.33 -3.65 -10.27
CA TYR A 426 38.02 -3.51 -10.85
C TYR A 426 37.67 -2.03 -11.17
N TYR A 427 38.04 -1.09 -10.32
CA TYR A 427 37.90 0.34 -10.65
C TYR A 427 38.69 0.74 -11.89
N LYS A 428 39.89 0.18 -12.05
CA LYS A 428 40.69 0.37 -13.28
C LYS A 428 40.03 -0.28 -14.50
N GLU A 429 39.41 -1.47 -14.34
CA GLU A 429 38.59 -2.09 -15.40
C GLU A 429 37.44 -1.20 -15.83
N LEU A 430 36.71 -0.61 -14.87
CA LEU A 430 35.54 0.26 -15.10
C LEU A 430 35.93 1.59 -15.79
N THR A 431 36.98 2.24 -15.34
CA THR A 431 37.30 3.62 -15.74
C THR A 431 38.43 3.71 -16.77
N GLY A 432 39.20 2.64 -16.94
CA GLY A 432 40.43 2.65 -17.74
C GLY A 432 41.58 3.42 -17.09
N LYS A 433 41.44 3.89 -15.84
CA LYS A 433 42.36 4.77 -15.13
C LYS A 433 42.83 4.18 -13.81
N ASP A 434 44.00 4.64 -13.33
CA ASP A 434 44.44 4.31 -11.97
C ASP A 434 43.75 5.25 -10.96
N VAL A 435 42.58 4.84 -10.49
CA VAL A 435 41.73 5.63 -9.58
C VAL A 435 42.47 6.02 -8.30
N LYS A 436 43.31 5.13 -7.78
CA LYS A 436 44.10 5.37 -6.57
C LYS A 436 45.16 6.47 -6.79
N ALA A 437 45.86 6.38 -7.91
CA ALA A 437 46.85 7.44 -8.27
C ALA A 437 46.20 8.78 -8.57
N GLU A 438 45.06 8.83 -9.28
CA GLU A 438 44.31 10.08 -9.52
C GLU A 438 43.81 10.68 -8.20
N ALA A 439 43.26 9.86 -7.27
CA ALA A 439 42.82 10.36 -5.99
C ALA A 439 43.93 10.91 -5.09
N ALA A 440 45.14 10.34 -5.16
CA ALA A 440 46.31 10.82 -4.41
C ALA A 440 46.80 12.21 -4.88
N GLN A 441 46.45 12.61 -6.12
CA GLN A 441 46.80 13.89 -6.71
C GLN A 441 45.63 14.89 -6.72
N ARG A 442 44.52 14.56 -6.00
CA ARG A 442 43.31 15.38 -6.00
C ARG A 442 43.57 16.82 -5.47
N ASP A 443 42.93 17.75 -6.13
CA ASP A 443 42.85 19.17 -5.73
C ASP A 443 41.36 19.61 -5.68
N ALA A 444 41.12 20.90 -5.60
CA ALA A 444 39.78 21.47 -5.57
C ALA A 444 38.95 21.17 -6.85
N THR A 445 39.58 20.70 -7.92
CA THR A 445 38.91 20.33 -9.19
C THR A 445 38.64 18.82 -9.35
N TYR A 446 38.96 18.05 -8.36
CA TYR A 446 38.79 16.61 -8.41
C TYR A 446 37.31 16.20 -8.66
N ALA A 447 37.09 15.57 -9.80
CA ALA A 447 35.77 15.17 -10.28
C ALA A 447 35.58 13.65 -10.33
N GLY A 448 36.58 12.87 -9.83
CA GLY A 448 36.59 11.41 -9.91
C GLY A 448 37.01 10.87 -11.28
N SER A 449 37.25 9.56 -11.34
CA SER A 449 37.60 8.84 -12.56
C SER A 449 36.34 8.36 -13.27
N VAL A 450 36.20 8.68 -14.58
CA VAL A 450 34.99 8.40 -15.37
C VAL A 450 35.30 7.35 -16.42
N SER A 451 34.38 6.38 -16.61
CA SER A 451 34.42 5.37 -17.66
C SER A 451 34.40 5.96 -19.07
N ALA A 452 34.82 5.18 -20.07
CA ALA A 452 34.88 5.63 -21.45
C ALA A 452 33.51 6.00 -22.05
N ASP A 453 32.44 5.34 -21.60
CA ASP A 453 31.05 5.63 -22.01
C ASP A 453 30.41 6.78 -21.21
N GLY A 454 31.11 7.32 -20.22
CA GLY A 454 30.66 8.42 -19.38
C GLY A 454 29.61 8.03 -18.34
N LYS A 455 29.25 6.76 -18.24
CA LYS A 455 28.14 6.29 -17.37
C LYS A 455 28.57 5.94 -15.94
N VAL A 456 29.80 5.55 -15.72
CA VAL A 456 30.31 5.21 -14.37
C VAL A 456 31.37 6.20 -13.95
N ARG A 457 31.20 6.76 -12.77
CA ARG A 457 32.18 7.62 -12.10
C ARG A 457 32.59 6.97 -10.79
N VAL A 458 33.88 6.87 -10.53
CA VAL A 458 34.43 6.44 -9.25
C VAL A 458 35.02 7.64 -8.54
N VAL A 459 34.53 7.95 -7.35
CA VAL A 459 35.04 9.01 -6.47
C VAL A 459 35.56 8.41 -5.18
N VAL A 460 36.62 8.96 -4.63
CA VAL A 460 37.28 8.42 -3.42
C VAL A 460 36.95 9.31 -2.22
N TYR A 461 36.33 8.71 -1.22
CA TYR A 461 36.01 9.31 0.07
C TYR A 461 36.88 8.67 1.16
N GLU A 462 37.94 9.33 1.53
CA GLU A 462 38.85 8.87 2.58
C GLU A 462 38.37 9.38 3.95
N THR A 463 38.22 8.46 4.90
CA THR A 463 37.94 8.79 6.30
C THR A 463 39.05 8.29 7.19
N ASN A 464 39.42 9.10 8.19
CA ASN A 464 40.35 8.67 9.25
C ASN A 464 39.60 7.94 10.39
N GLY A 465 38.32 7.60 10.20
CA GLY A 465 37.46 7.07 11.22
C GLY A 465 36.72 5.79 10.82
N THR A 466 35.70 5.47 11.58
CA THR A 466 34.80 4.36 11.30
C THR A 466 33.90 4.68 10.07
N PHE A 467 33.49 3.64 9.37
CA PHE A 467 32.56 3.75 8.25
C PHE A 467 31.26 4.44 8.65
N ASN A 468 30.85 5.41 7.84
CA ASN A 468 29.59 6.15 8.00
C ASN A 468 28.86 6.17 6.65
N TYR A 469 27.81 5.33 6.56
CA TYR A 469 26.99 5.20 5.35
C TYR A 469 26.38 6.52 4.92
N SER A 470 25.90 7.32 5.88
CA SER A 470 25.29 8.63 5.60
C SER A 470 26.28 9.59 4.97
N ALA A 471 27.46 9.73 5.56
CA ALA A 471 28.51 10.62 5.05
C ALA A 471 29.01 10.19 3.66
N VAL A 472 29.22 8.88 3.44
CA VAL A 472 29.64 8.33 2.15
C VAL A 472 28.62 8.63 1.06
N ASN A 473 27.33 8.41 1.33
CA ASN A 473 26.27 8.67 0.36
C ASN A 473 26.03 10.17 0.14
N ASN A 474 26.11 11.01 1.16
CA ASN A 474 26.04 12.46 1.03
C ASN A 474 27.19 12.97 0.13
N PHE A 475 28.41 12.47 0.35
CA PHE A 475 29.54 12.78 -0.51
C PHE A 475 29.29 12.35 -1.95
N GLY A 476 28.81 11.12 -2.18
CA GLY A 476 28.46 10.65 -3.52
C GLY A 476 27.38 11.50 -4.20
N ALA A 477 26.35 11.87 -3.46
CA ALA A 477 25.27 12.74 -3.94
C ALA A 477 25.74 14.11 -4.38
N SER A 478 26.85 14.64 -3.82
CA SER A 478 27.44 15.92 -4.25
C SER A 478 27.98 15.88 -5.68
N PHE A 479 28.28 14.71 -6.23
CA PHE A 479 28.72 14.51 -7.61
C PHE A 479 27.57 14.20 -8.56
N ALA A 480 26.34 14.08 -8.07
CA ALA A 480 25.17 13.74 -8.86
C ALA A 480 24.81 14.87 -9.84
N ALA A 481 24.86 14.56 -11.14
CA ALA A 481 24.43 15.48 -12.21
C ALA A 481 22.95 15.27 -12.59
N GLY A 482 22.30 14.22 -12.06
CA GLY A 482 20.91 13.89 -12.33
C GLY A 482 19.93 14.71 -11.50
N GLU A 483 18.70 14.83 -12.01
CA GLU A 483 17.56 15.42 -11.29
C GLU A 483 17.05 14.51 -10.16
N TYR A 484 17.37 13.22 -10.25
CA TYR A 484 17.01 12.21 -9.26
C TYR A 484 18.25 11.51 -8.74
N ILE A 485 18.29 11.29 -7.44
CA ILE A 485 19.28 10.45 -6.77
C ILE A 485 18.61 9.10 -6.48
N LEU A 486 19.31 8.02 -6.80
CA LEU A 486 18.97 6.66 -6.37
C LEU A 486 20.09 6.13 -5.49
N LEU A 487 19.86 6.05 -4.18
CA LEU A 487 20.74 5.33 -3.27
C LEU A 487 20.58 3.84 -3.53
N LEU A 488 21.67 3.14 -3.79
CA LEU A 488 21.67 1.71 -4.09
C LEU A 488 22.86 1.02 -3.39
N ASN A 489 22.60 -0.08 -2.69
CA ASN A 489 23.69 -0.83 -2.08
C ASN A 489 24.49 -1.61 -3.15
N ASN A 490 25.80 -1.74 -2.90
CA ASN A 490 26.73 -2.43 -3.81
C ASN A 490 26.47 -3.95 -3.96
N ASP A 491 25.70 -4.54 -3.05
CA ASP A 491 25.33 -5.96 -3.00
C ASP A 491 23.87 -6.21 -3.45
N THR A 492 23.31 -5.29 -4.24
CA THR A 492 22.02 -5.48 -4.91
C THR A 492 22.17 -6.08 -6.31
N GLU A 493 21.13 -6.79 -6.77
CA GLU A 493 21.02 -7.29 -8.14
C GLU A 493 19.62 -7.04 -8.69
N VAL A 494 19.52 -6.31 -9.78
CA VAL A 494 18.26 -5.92 -10.40
C VAL A 494 17.54 -7.14 -11.00
N ILE A 495 16.24 -7.27 -10.74
CA ILE A 495 15.38 -8.32 -11.30
C ILE A 495 14.51 -7.75 -12.42
N THR A 496 13.79 -6.68 -12.16
CA THR A 496 12.81 -6.08 -13.08
C THR A 496 13.48 -5.19 -14.12
N VAL A 497 13.23 -5.40 -15.39
CA VAL A 497 13.92 -4.66 -16.48
C VAL A 497 13.56 -3.16 -16.53
N ASN A 498 12.35 -2.78 -16.16
CA ASN A 498 11.88 -1.39 -16.10
C ASN A 498 11.85 -0.81 -14.68
N TRP A 499 12.77 -1.26 -13.83
CA TRP A 499 12.79 -0.88 -12.40
C TRP A 499 13.01 0.61 -12.16
N LEU A 500 13.82 1.28 -12.99
CA LEU A 500 14.04 2.72 -12.89
C LEU A 500 12.78 3.50 -13.22
N GLU A 501 12.06 3.09 -14.26
CA GLU A 501 10.78 3.69 -14.63
C GLU A 501 9.71 3.47 -13.54
N GLU A 502 9.67 2.28 -12.92
CA GLU A 502 8.75 1.96 -11.82
C GLU A 502 9.03 2.78 -10.54
N LEU A 503 10.23 3.28 -10.34
CA LEU A 503 10.58 4.21 -9.28
C LEU A 503 10.34 5.67 -9.71
N LEU A 504 10.82 6.04 -10.90
CA LEU A 504 10.81 7.41 -11.40
C LEU A 504 9.40 7.95 -11.60
N MET A 505 8.46 7.12 -12.10
CA MET A 505 7.09 7.56 -12.33
C MET A 505 6.35 8.00 -11.05
N TYR A 506 6.78 7.55 -9.88
CA TYR A 506 6.31 8.06 -8.59
C TYR A 506 7.19 9.21 -8.10
N ALA A 507 8.50 9.09 -8.19
CA ALA A 507 9.43 10.10 -7.69
C ALA A 507 9.29 11.46 -8.38
N GLN A 508 8.81 11.51 -9.63
CA GLN A 508 8.58 12.76 -10.36
C GLN A 508 7.39 13.58 -9.85
N ARG A 509 6.46 12.96 -9.12
CA ARG A 509 5.28 13.64 -8.58
C ARG A 509 5.70 14.69 -7.55
N GLU A 510 4.97 15.80 -7.49
CA GLU A 510 5.30 16.93 -6.59
C GLU A 510 5.01 16.61 -5.12
N ASP A 511 4.05 15.71 -4.85
CA ASP A 511 3.64 15.28 -3.52
C ASP A 511 4.51 14.14 -2.96
N VAL A 512 5.44 13.57 -3.75
CA VAL A 512 6.24 12.41 -3.38
C VAL A 512 7.66 12.80 -2.96
N GLY A 513 8.09 12.30 -1.81
CA GLY A 513 9.45 12.40 -1.29
C GLY A 513 10.31 11.24 -1.76
N ALA A 514 10.34 10.14 -1.00
CA ALA A 514 11.14 8.96 -1.31
C ALA A 514 10.30 7.83 -1.93
N VAL A 515 10.91 7.10 -2.88
CA VAL A 515 10.32 5.92 -3.51
C VAL A 515 11.25 4.73 -3.35
N GLY A 516 10.74 3.62 -2.83
CA GLY A 516 11.50 2.37 -2.67
C GLY A 516 10.90 1.19 -3.42
N GLY A 517 11.77 0.29 -3.87
CA GLY A 517 11.40 -0.95 -4.52
C GLY A 517 11.25 -2.13 -3.54
N LYS A 518 10.83 -3.27 -4.05
CA LYS A 518 10.71 -4.52 -3.30
C LYS A 518 12.02 -5.30 -3.34
N LEU A 519 12.56 -5.61 -2.15
CA LEU A 519 13.83 -6.34 -2.05
C LEU A 519 13.61 -7.76 -1.53
N TYR A 520 14.40 -8.68 -2.07
CA TYR A 520 14.41 -10.08 -1.68
C TYR A 520 15.79 -10.53 -1.21
N TYR A 521 15.82 -11.42 -0.26
CA TYR A 521 16.99 -12.22 0.03
C TYR A 521 17.27 -13.23 -1.10
N PRO A 522 18.51 -13.77 -1.19
CA PRO A 522 18.85 -14.80 -2.17
C PRO A 522 17.98 -16.06 -2.10
N ASP A 523 17.42 -16.37 -0.92
CA ASP A 523 16.49 -17.47 -0.69
C ASP A 523 15.06 -17.19 -1.17
N LYS A 524 14.86 -16.02 -1.81
CA LYS A 524 13.56 -15.51 -2.31
C LYS A 524 12.54 -15.19 -1.21
N THR A 525 12.97 -14.97 0.03
CA THR A 525 12.13 -14.36 1.03
C THR A 525 12.18 -12.83 0.91
N ILE A 526 11.10 -12.17 1.34
CA ILE A 526 10.99 -10.71 1.33
C ILE A 526 11.94 -10.14 2.38
N GLN A 527 12.80 -9.21 1.98
CA GLN A 527 13.62 -8.42 2.85
C GLN A 527 12.94 -7.09 3.17
N HIS A 528 12.48 -6.38 2.12
CA HIS A 528 11.87 -5.08 2.22
C HIS A 528 10.58 -4.97 1.39
N ALA A 529 9.54 -4.45 2.04
CA ALA A 529 8.27 -4.09 1.40
C ALA A 529 7.65 -2.88 2.12
N GLY A 530 8.47 -1.85 2.37
CA GLY A 530 8.14 -0.70 3.20
C GLY A 530 8.57 -0.90 4.66
N VAL A 531 8.68 0.20 5.37
CA VAL A 531 9.08 0.26 6.78
C VAL A 531 7.90 0.71 7.64
N VAL A 532 7.71 0.02 8.76
CA VAL A 532 6.71 0.33 9.80
C VAL A 532 7.44 0.90 11.02
N LEU A 533 6.95 2.03 11.52
CA LEU A 533 7.48 2.66 12.73
C LEU A 533 7.13 1.86 13.98
N ALA A 534 7.99 1.92 14.97
CA ALA A 534 7.88 1.21 16.25
C ALA A 534 7.84 -0.33 16.12
N LEU A 535 8.03 -0.91 14.95
CA LEU A 535 8.07 -2.36 14.72
C LEU A 535 9.38 -2.96 15.27
N GLY A 536 9.28 -4.11 15.91
CA GLY A 536 10.43 -4.88 16.42
C GLY A 536 10.82 -4.55 17.87
N ALA A 537 11.83 -5.25 18.37
CA ALA A 537 12.22 -5.22 19.79
C ALA A 537 12.69 -3.84 20.28
N HIS A 538 13.35 -3.06 19.43
CA HIS A 538 13.87 -1.73 19.78
C HIS A 538 12.83 -0.62 19.67
N ARG A 539 11.62 -0.91 19.16
CA ARG A 539 10.54 0.06 18.99
C ARG A 539 10.98 1.33 18.23
N THR A 540 11.82 1.16 17.23
CA THR A 540 12.25 2.23 16.30
C THR A 540 11.56 2.12 14.96
N ALA A 541 11.97 1.16 14.14
CA ALA A 541 11.39 0.87 12.83
C ALA A 541 11.76 -0.55 12.38
N GLY A 542 10.93 -1.15 11.53
CA GLY A 542 11.20 -2.48 11.00
C GLY A 542 10.55 -2.71 9.63
N HIS A 543 11.13 -3.63 8.86
CA HIS A 543 10.59 -3.99 7.54
C HIS A 543 9.28 -4.76 7.64
N SER A 544 8.28 -4.32 6.90
CA SER A 544 7.02 -5.05 6.75
C SER A 544 7.22 -6.35 5.96
N HIS A 545 6.43 -7.39 6.27
CA HIS A 545 6.46 -8.70 5.60
C HIS A 545 7.85 -9.39 5.60
N TYR A 546 8.73 -9.00 6.52
CA TYR A 546 10.09 -9.52 6.65
C TYR A 546 10.11 -11.05 6.71
N LYS A 547 10.98 -11.68 5.91
CA LYS A 547 11.12 -13.14 5.77
C LYS A 547 9.88 -13.89 5.30
N GLN A 548 8.85 -13.19 4.80
CA GLN A 548 7.73 -13.85 4.15
C GLN A 548 8.13 -14.33 2.75
N PRO A 549 7.53 -15.44 2.23
CA PRO A 549 7.83 -15.92 0.88
C PRO A 549 7.53 -14.89 -0.21
N LYS A 550 8.30 -14.90 -1.30
CA LYS A 550 8.06 -14.02 -2.48
C LYS A 550 6.62 -14.07 -3.00
N ALA A 551 5.97 -15.24 -2.94
CA ALA A 551 4.60 -15.42 -3.41
C ALA A 551 3.51 -14.90 -2.45
N ASN A 552 3.89 -14.36 -1.29
CA ASN A 552 2.94 -13.74 -0.37
C ASN A 552 2.33 -12.49 -1.02
N LEU A 553 1.02 -12.37 -1.00
CA LEU A 553 0.28 -11.22 -1.56
C LEU A 553 0.14 -10.06 -0.55
N GLY A 554 0.53 -10.31 0.70
CA GLY A 554 0.38 -9.36 1.81
C GLY A 554 -1.04 -9.30 2.37
N TYR A 555 -1.16 -8.65 3.52
CA TYR A 555 -2.44 -8.36 4.15
C TYR A 555 -3.30 -7.52 3.19
N MET A 556 -4.52 -7.95 2.89
CA MET A 556 -5.44 -7.28 1.95
C MET A 556 -4.79 -6.92 0.60
N GLY A 557 -3.87 -7.76 0.11
CA GLY A 557 -3.18 -7.55 -1.18
C GLY A 557 -2.08 -6.48 -1.17
N ARG A 558 -1.62 -6.00 -0.02
CA ARG A 558 -0.64 -4.90 0.11
C ARG A 558 0.70 -5.12 -0.61
N LEU A 559 1.04 -6.34 -0.97
CA LEU A 559 2.24 -6.63 -1.76
C LEU A 559 2.01 -6.62 -3.28
N CYS A 560 0.80 -6.24 -3.74
CA CYS A 560 0.41 -6.27 -5.14
C CYS A 560 0.26 -4.89 -5.78
N TYR A 561 0.30 -3.80 -5.01
CA TYR A 561 0.10 -2.43 -5.49
C TYR A 561 1.05 -1.44 -4.82
N ALA A 562 1.28 -0.30 -5.47
CA ALA A 562 2.05 0.79 -4.88
C ALA A 562 1.25 1.47 -3.77
N GLN A 563 1.91 1.77 -2.66
CA GLN A 563 1.25 2.27 -1.46
C GLN A 563 2.10 3.29 -0.72
N ASN A 564 1.44 4.13 0.08
CA ASN A 564 2.13 5.02 0.98
C ASN A 564 2.65 4.24 2.20
N VAL A 565 3.86 4.58 2.61
CA VAL A 565 4.57 3.97 3.73
C VAL A 565 5.30 5.02 4.55
N SER A 566 5.63 4.71 5.80
CA SER A 566 6.36 5.65 6.64
C SER A 566 7.79 5.86 6.18
N ALA A 567 8.45 4.81 5.70
CA ALA A 567 9.79 4.91 5.13
C ALA A 567 10.08 3.75 4.15
N VAL A 568 11.12 3.93 3.35
CA VAL A 568 11.72 2.92 2.48
C VAL A 568 13.21 2.80 2.77
N THR A 569 13.82 1.65 2.43
CA THR A 569 15.23 1.39 2.75
C THR A 569 16.19 2.07 1.80
N GLY A 570 17.30 2.58 2.32
CA GLY A 570 18.41 3.14 1.56
C GLY A 570 19.11 2.14 0.62
N ALA A 571 18.83 0.85 0.77
CA ALA A 571 19.35 -0.16 -0.15
C ALA A 571 18.80 -0.01 -1.59
N CYS A 572 17.64 0.64 -1.77
CA CYS A 572 17.07 1.04 -3.06
C CYS A 572 16.05 2.17 -2.83
N LEU A 573 16.52 3.41 -2.79
CA LEU A 573 15.72 4.60 -2.48
C LEU A 573 15.95 5.68 -3.53
N MET A 574 14.90 6.06 -4.26
CA MET A 574 14.92 7.17 -5.21
C MET A 574 14.25 8.41 -4.63
N VAL A 575 14.84 9.58 -4.89
CA VAL A 575 14.34 10.88 -4.45
C VAL A 575 14.73 11.97 -5.47
N LYS A 576 13.95 13.03 -5.60
CA LYS A 576 14.41 14.25 -6.33
C LYS A 576 15.65 14.82 -5.66
N LYS A 577 16.67 15.17 -6.44
CA LYS A 577 17.89 15.78 -5.90
C LYS A 577 17.58 17.06 -5.11
N ALA A 578 16.66 17.88 -5.60
CA ALA A 578 16.25 19.11 -4.91
C ALA A 578 15.68 18.82 -3.52
N LEU A 579 14.89 17.75 -3.35
CA LEU A 579 14.35 17.34 -2.04
C LEU A 579 15.43 16.75 -1.13
N PHE A 580 16.38 15.98 -1.72
CA PHE A 580 17.52 15.48 -0.97
C PHE A 580 18.35 16.63 -0.36
N ASP A 581 18.62 17.64 -1.17
CA ASP A 581 19.36 18.84 -0.76
C ASP A 581 18.54 19.69 0.25
N GLU A 582 17.21 19.84 0.04
CA GLU A 582 16.31 20.60 0.92
C GLU A 582 16.28 20.07 2.36
N VAL A 583 16.28 18.73 2.54
CA VAL A 583 16.28 18.12 3.87
C VAL A 583 17.69 17.90 4.43
N GLY A 584 18.73 18.33 3.71
CA GLY A 584 20.13 18.25 4.13
C GLY A 584 20.72 16.85 4.01
N GLY A 585 20.26 16.03 3.07
CA GLY A 585 20.74 14.67 2.85
C GLY A 585 20.46 13.72 4.01
N LEU A 586 21.26 12.65 4.11
CA LEU A 586 21.22 11.72 5.22
C LEU A 586 21.85 12.33 6.47
N GLU A 587 21.30 12.06 7.64
CA GLU A 587 21.80 12.52 8.92
C GLU A 587 23.05 11.72 9.34
N GLU A 588 24.22 12.36 9.34
CA GLU A 588 25.49 11.67 9.57
C GLU A 588 25.69 11.14 11.00
N SER A 589 24.89 11.61 11.94
CA SER A 589 24.87 11.07 13.31
C SER A 589 24.24 9.66 13.36
N PHE A 590 23.45 9.28 12.35
CA PHE A 590 23.03 7.90 12.08
C PHE A 590 23.99 7.28 11.08
N ALA A 591 25.09 6.76 11.59
CA ALA A 591 26.18 6.32 10.74
C ALA A 591 25.85 5.10 9.89
N ILE A 592 25.01 4.19 10.38
CA ILE A 592 24.72 2.92 9.72
C ILE A 592 23.23 2.55 9.77
N SER A 593 22.59 2.66 10.92
CA SER A 593 21.21 2.21 11.11
C SER A 593 20.26 3.40 11.17
N LEU A 594 19.02 3.21 10.69
CA LEU A 594 17.93 4.18 10.78
C LEU A 594 18.15 5.51 10.03
N ASN A 595 19.23 5.67 9.29
CA ASN A 595 19.52 6.85 8.47
C ASN A 595 18.50 7.04 7.34
N ASP A 596 18.09 5.98 6.68
CA ASP A 596 17.06 5.94 5.65
C ASP A 596 15.67 6.24 6.22
N VAL A 597 15.38 5.71 7.41
CA VAL A 597 14.11 5.99 8.10
C VAL A 597 14.07 7.45 8.54
N ASP A 598 15.15 7.97 9.14
CA ASP A 598 15.28 9.38 9.50
C ASP A 598 15.08 10.30 8.28
N PHE A 599 15.73 9.97 7.18
CA PHE A 599 15.61 10.72 5.92
C PHE A 599 14.15 10.75 5.42
N CYS A 600 13.49 9.59 5.40
CA CYS A 600 12.08 9.50 5.02
C CYS A 600 11.15 10.29 5.96
N LEU A 601 11.43 10.29 7.25
CA LEU A 601 10.67 11.07 8.23
C LEU A 601 10.91 12.58 8.08
N LYS A 602 12.11 13.02 7.71
CA LYS A 602 12.38 14.43 7.37
C LYS A 602 11.53 14.89 6.17
N LEU A 603 11.40 14.05 5.13
CA LEU A 603 10.53 14.32 3.99
C LEU A 603 9.05 14.38 4.40
N ARG A 604 8.58 13.43 5.22
CA ARG A 604 7.21 13.46 5.75
C ARG A 604 6.91 14.69 6.61
N ALA A 605 7.86 15.13 7.41
CA ALA A 605 7.71 16.35 8.22
C ALA A 605 7.56 17.62 7.35
N LYS A 606 7.98 17.57 6.10
CA LYS A 606 7.76 18.61 5.06
C LYS A 606 6.43 18.43 4.30
N GLY A 607 5.68 17.37 4.58
CA GLY A 607 4.39 17.08 3.93
C GLY A 607 4.48 16.13 2.72
N TYR A 608 5.66 15.61 2.39
CA TYR A 608 5.81 14.66 1.28
C TYR A 608 5.40 13.25 1.65
N LEU A 609 4.88 12.51 0.68
CA LEU A 609 4.54 11.09 0.79
C LEU A 609 5.76 10.23 0.46
N ASN A 610 5.97 9.16 1.20
CA ASN A 610 6.89 8.10 0.78
C ASN A 610 6.10 6.96 0.15
N VAL A 611 6.61 6.42 -0.96
CA VAL A 611 5.93 5.39 -1.76
C VAL A 611 6.78 4.12 -1.83
N PHE A 612 6.15 3.00 -1.51
CA PHE A 612 6.66 1.68 -1.83
C PHE A 612 6.01 1.17 -3.11
N THR A 613 6.81 0.74 -4.10
CA THR A 613 6.31 0.07 -5.29
C THR A 613 6.77 -1.39 -5.35
N PRO A 614 5.85 -2.38 -5.43
CA PRO A 614 6.23 -3.79 -5.54
C PRO A 614 6.71 -4.18 -6.94
N PHE A 615 6.73 -3.24 -7.89
CA PHE A 615 7.02 -3.51 -9.29
C PHE A 615 8.48 -3.23 -9.68
N ALA A 616 9.25 -2.56 -8.83
CA ALA A 616 10.70 -2.46 -8.92
C ALA A 616 11.30 -3.52 -7.98
N GLU A 617 11.74 -4.65 -8.52
CA GLU A 617 12.24 -5.78 -7.73
C GLU A 617 13.76 -5.92 -7.86
N CYS A 618 14.46 -6.12 -6.74
CA CYS A 618 15.88 -6.45 -6.68
C CYS A 618 16.13 -7.58 -5.66
N PHE A 619 17.18 -8.37 -5.87
CA PHE A 619 17.82 -9.09 -4.78
C PHE A 619 18.74 -8.16 -4.00
N HIS A 620 18.87 -8.39 -2.70
CA HIS A 620 19.82 -7.72 -1.83
C HIS A 620 20.51 -8.76 -0.98
N TYR A 621 21.80 -8.92 -1.19
CA TYR A 621 22.63 -9.98 -0.62
C TYR A 621 23.15 -9.62 0.78
N GLU A 622 22.36 -8.86 1.54
CA GLU A 622 22.68 -8.34 2.87
C GLU A 622 23.43 -9.34 3.78
N SER A 623 24.26 -8.83 4.65
CA SER A 623 25.03 -9.56 5.66
C SER A 623 26.24 -10.36 5.13
N ILE A 624 26.51 -10.38 3.82
CA ILE A 624 27.74 -11.00 3.31
C ILE A 624 28.96 -10.16 3.72
N SER A 625 28.80 -8.82 3.72
CA SER A 625 29.88 -7.87 4.01
C SER A 625 29.99 -7.46 5.48
N ARG A 626 28.90 -7.41 6.24
CA ARG A 626 28.88 -6.84 7.62
C ARG A 626 28.61 -7.84 8.74
N GLY A 627 27.96 -8.97 8.48
CA GLY A 627 27.42 -9.85 9.53
C GLY A 627 26.26 -9.20 10.29
N LEU A 628 25.70 -9.90 11.27
CA LEU A 628 24.58 -9.41 12.09
C LEU A 628 25.06 -8.35 13.10
N ASP A 629 24.21 -7.34 13.38
CA ASP A 629 24.45 -6.26 14.34
C ASP A 629 24.02 -6.64 15.78
N ASP A 630 24.07 -7.93 16.12
CA ASP A 630 23.53 -8.49 17.37
C ASP A 630 24.57 -8.71 18.49
N GLN A 631 25.87 -8.43 18.24
CA GLN A 631 26.94 -8.69 19.21
C GLN A 631 28.03 -7.59 19.25
N GLY A 632 28.61 -7.39 20.42
CA GLY A 632 29.77 -6.52 20.65
C GLY A 632 29.54 -5.05 20.27
N GLU A 633 30.55 -4.40 19.76
CA GLU A 633 30.55 -2.97 19.38
C GLU A 633 29.43 -2.60 18.39
N LYS A 634 29.04 -3.54 17.53
CA LYS A 634 27.94 -3.33 16.57
C LYS A 634 26.59 -3.18 17.28
N ALA A 635 26.31 -4.04 18.27
CA ALA A 635 25.10 -3.94 19.08
C ALA A 635 25.08 -2.65 19.91
N GLU A 636 26.21 -2.24 20.48
CA GLU A 636 26.32 -0.99 21.23
C GLU A 636 26.05 0.23 20.33
N ARG A 637 26.60 0.25 19.12
CA ARG A 637 26.33 1.30 18.14
C ARG A 637 24.83 1.32 17.78
N TYR A 638 24.25 0.17 17.44
CA TYR A 638 22.83 0.06 17.10
C TYR A 638 21.93 0.55 18.24
N ASN A 639 22.28 0.23 19.47
CA ASN A 639 21.54 0.71 20.65
C ASN A 639 21.64 2.24 20.79
N ARG A 640 22.83 2.84 20.59
CA ARG A 640 22.99 4.32 20.61
C ARG A 640 22.18 5.00 19.51
N GLU A 641 22.28 4.52 18.25
CA GLU A 641 21.52 5.05 17.13
C GLU A 641 20.00 4.89 17.36
N SER A 642 19.58 3.76 17.93
CA SER A 642 18.17 3.52 18.30
C SER A 642 17.67 4.48 19.38
N GLU A 643 18.47 4.77 20.41
CA GLU A 643 18.11 5.73 21.47
C GLU A 643 18.02 7.15 20.92
N GLN A 644 19.00 7.55 20.11
CA GLN A 644 19.01 8.84 19.43
C GLN A 644 17.78 9.00 18.53
N PHE A 645 17.43 7.95 17.77
CA PHE A 645 16.25 7.95 16.91
C PHE A 645 14.96 8.10 17.70
N ARG A 646 14.77 7.31 18.78
CA ARG A 646 13.60 7.43 19.66
C ARG A 646 13.49 8.82 20.28
N THR A 647 14.61 9.43 20.66
CA THR A 647 14.63 10.78 21.22
C THR A 647 14.21 11.81 20.16
N LYS A 648 14.80 11.74 18.97
CA LYS A 648 14.54 12.69 17.87
C LYS A 648 13.09 12.60 17.38
N TRP A 649 12.55 11.40 17.24
CA TRP A 649 11.23 11.13 16.64
C TRP A 649 10.18 10.69 17.66
N LYS A 650 10.37 11.04 18.94
CA LYS A 650 9.50 10.59 20.04
C LYS A 650 8.01 10.83 19.74
N GLU A 651 7.63 12.03 19.35
CA GLU A 651 6.22 12.39 19.08
C GLU A 651 5.64 11.57 17.91
N VAL A 652 6.44 11.33 16.86
CA VAL A 652 6.03 10.53 15.71
C VAL A 652 5.84 9.05 16.10
N LEU A 653 6.74 8.51 16.92
CA LEU A 653 6.67 7.13 17.40
C LEU A 653 5.51 6.92 18.38
N ASP A 654 5.25 7.90 19.26
CA ASP A 654 4.14 7.85 20.20
C ASP A 654 2.78 7.95 19.49
N ALA A 655 2.69 8.70 18.40
CA ALA A 655 1.50 8.76 17.56
C ALA A 655 1.23 7.46 16.78
N GLY A 656 2.26 6.62 16.61
CA GLY A 656 2.18 5.37 15.84
C GLY A 656 2.41 5.57 14.34
N ASP A 657 2.43 4.46 13.60
CA ASP A 657 2.59 4.47 12.14
C ASP A 657 1.23 4.66 11.46
N PRO A 658 1.01 5.73 10.68
CA PRO A 658 -0.29 5.99 10.05
C PRO A 658 -0.69 4.93 9.01
N TYR A 659 0.29 4.17 8.48
CA TYR A 659 0.03 3.13 7.49
C TYR A 659 -0.04 1.72 8.08
N TYR A 660 0.05 1.61 9.42
CA TYR A 660 -0.01 0.35 10.15
C TYR A 660 -1.01 0.44 11.31
N ASN A 661 -2.16 -0.21 11.14
CA ASN A 661 -3.27 -0.13 12.08
C ASN A 661 -2.85 -0.57 13.50
N PRO A 662 -3.22 0.14 14.58
CA PRO A 662 -2.82 -0.17 15.96
C PRO A 662 -3.35 -1.51 16.51
N ASN A 663 -4.29 -2.15 15.81
CA ASN A 663 -4.74 -3.50 16.12
C ASN A 663 -3.74 -4.59 15.70
N PHE A 664 -2.71 -4.25 14.93
CA PHE A 664 -1.66 -5.18 14.58
C PHE A 664 -0.53 -5.22 15.61
N SER A 665 0.12 -6.38 15.69
CA SER A 665 1.26 -6.59 16.57
C SER A 665 2.50 -5.82 16.06
N LEU A 666 3.15 -5.08 16.94
CA LEU A 666 4.46 -4.48 16.68
C LEU A 666 5.64 -5.46 16.91
N ASP A 667 5.37 -6.69 17.34
CA ASP A 667 6.38 -7.74 17.48
C ASP A 667 6.51 -8.61 16.24
N ARG A 668 5.61 -8.44 15.27
CA ARG A 668 5.53 -9.22 14.05
C ARG A 668 5.34 -8.32 12.83
N SER A 669 6.04 -8.65 11.75
CA SER A 669 6.03 -7.86 10.51
C SER A 669 4.95 -8.29 9.50
N ASP A 670 4.10 -9.26 9.85
CA ASP A 670 3.18 -9.95 8.93
C ASP A 670 1.72 -9.50 9.05
N PHE A 671 1.47 -8.35 9.69
CA PHE A 671 0.13 -7.82 9.95
C PHE A 671 -0.76 -8.76 10.78
N SER A 672 -0.15 -9.56 11.62
CA SER A 672 -0.88 -10.37 12.60
C SER A 672 -1.50 -9.49 13.68
N LEU A 673 -2.65 -9.91 14.21
CA LEU A 673 -3.33 -9.18 15.28
C LEU A 673 -2.47 -9.07 16.54
N LYS A 674 -2.64 -7.96 17.26
CA LYS A 674 -2.14 -7.78 18.61
C LYS A 674 -2.93 -8.68 19.55
N ILE A 675 -2.27 -9.73 20.06
CA ILE A 675 -2.85 -10.64 21.04
C ILE A 675 -2.44 -10.14 22.41
N GLN A 676 -3.43 -9.81 23.25
CA GLN A 676 -3.17 -9.52 24.65
C GLN A 676 -2.62 -10.79 25.30
N GLY A 677 -1.43 -10.66 25.93
CA GLY A 677 -0.73 -11.76 26.61
C GLY A 677 -1.38 -12.18 27.91
#